data_c3544ccc9ce88e64439c36a54607b075
#
_entry.id   c3544ccc9ce88e64439c36a54607b075
#
_cell.length_a   1.000
_cell.length_b   1.000
_cell.length_c   1.000
_cell.angle_alpha   90.00
_cell.angle_beta   90.00
_cell.angle_gamma   90.00
#
_symmetry.space_group_name_H-M   'P 1'
#
loop_
_entity.id
_entity.type
_entity.pdbx_description
1 polymer ?
#
loop_
_entity_poly.entity_id
_entity_poly.type
_entity_poly.pdbx_seq_one_letter_code
_entity_poly.pdbx_strand_id
1 'polypeptide(L)'
;MRLLDNYIAGQWVPAGSNPKVLLDAVHGHEVAGADASNVDMASAFDYGRTVGSRNLRKMTFQQRGLMLKALALYLMERKETFYKWSAHTGATRADAWVDVEGGIGTLFAYASLRKQLPDLPYLVDGDPALLSKGGTFIGHHIGVPKRGVAVHINAYNFPIWGMLEKVSVNLLAGVPALVKPATLTSYVAHAMVKEIVASGILPEGALQIVCGGARDILDHVGFQDVVTFTGSAETGLKLKSNPRILSENVPFNLEADSLNSLVLGPDAEPGTPEFDLFVKELRREMTIKCGQRCTAVRRAMVPEGRVEAVRDALKAQLDRVPMGDPALEGVRMGALAGLEQRQEVMQAVSRLEQEAETLLSFDAPELMGADWDTGAFYAPRLLTHRAPLGAELIHEVEPFGPVACLLPYGDIDDAISLTHKGKGSLCCSIVTANADVAKKFVVEAATHHGRVLVLNADCAKESTGHGSPMPQLVHGGPGRAGGGEEMGGLRGLGHYLQRTAIQGHPDMITAITQRHQPGASRPESVIHPFRLHFEDQEVGMTFTTHRHTVTEADIVNFANVSGDHFYAHVDETALDGTIFEGRVAHGYWVLSKAAGMFVEPHKGPVLLNYGLENCRFTKPVYPGMTIGVQLTVEEKVQQELRGEDDVLKGIVKFKVDVTDETGETVAIATILTMVANRLQPAVNAESKAG
;
A
#
# COMPACT_ATOMS: atom_id res chain seq x y z
N MET A 1 -10.18 5.16 -37.38
CA MET A 1 -9.47 5.58 -36.14
C MET A 1 -10.46 6.16 -35.13
N ARG A 2 -10.45 5.70 -33.86
CA ARG A 2 -11.25 6.24 -32.75
C ARG A 2 -10.46 7.39 -32.10
N LEU A 3 -11.04 8.58 -31.96
CA LEU A 3 -10.45 9.69 -31.23
C LEU A 3 -10.71 9.54 -29.71
N LEU A 4 -9.69 9.80 -28.90
CA LEU A 4 -9.79 9.77 -27.43
C LEU A 4 -10.15 11.15 -26.91
N ASP A 5 -11.36 11.27 -26.34
CA ASP A 5 -11.79 12.48 -25.65
C ASP A 5 -10.99 12.66 -24.35
N ASN A 6 -10.87 13.90 -23.88
CA ASN A 6 -10.35 14.24 -22.57
C ASN A 6 -11.51 14.45 -21.59
N TYR A 7 -11.40 14.06 -20.33
CA TYR A 7 -12.42 14.34 -19.31
C TYR A 7 -11.92 15.45 -18.39
N ILE A 8 -12.39 16.66 -18.62
CA ILE A 8 -11.90 17.88 -17.98
C ILE A 8 -13.09 18.73 -17.49
N ALA A 9 -12.98 19.28 -16.28
CA ALA A 9 -13.98 20.13 -15.66
C ALA A 9 -15.41 19.52 -15.70
N GLY A 10 -15.49 18.20 -15.49
CA GLY A 10 -16.75 17.45 -15.46
C GLY A 10 -17.35 17.16 -16.84
N GLN A 11 -16.62 17.40 -17.93
CA GLN A 11 -17.11 17.24 -19.30
C GLN A 11 -16.13 16.45 -20.17
N TRP A 12 -16.66 15.70 -21.15
CA TRP A 12 -15.88 15.09 -22.19
C TRP A 12 -15.57 16.12 -23.28
N VAL A 13 -14.28 16.49 -23.40
CA VAL A 13 -13.75 17.42 -24.40
C VAL A 13 -13.18 16.58 -25.56
N PRO A 14 -13.66 16.77 -26.79
CA PRO A 14 -13.13 16.03 -27.95
C PRO A 14 -11.62 16.22 -28.12
N ALA A 15 -10.94 15.26 -28.73
CA ALA A 15 -9.54 15.40 -29.10
C ALA A 15 -9.32 16.60 -30.03
N GLY A 16 -8.13 17.20 -29.96
CA GLY A 16 -7.70 18.28 -30.83
C GLY A 16 -7.62 17.88 -32.33
N SER A 17 -7.24 18.81 -33.16
CA SER A 17 -7.27 18.66 -34.64
C SER A 17 -6.08 17.89 -35.23
N ASN A 18 -5.03 17.59 -34.43
CA ASN A 18 -3.82 16.92 -34.90
C ASN A 18 -3.47 15.70 -34.01
N PRO A 19 -4.31 14.66 -33.99
CA PRO A 19 -4.13 13.52 -33.12
C PRO A 19 -2.91 12.68 -33.50
N LYS A 20 -2.08 12.33 -32.50
CA LYS A 20 -1.07 11.29 -32.65
C LYS A 20 -1.78 9.96 -32.83
N VAL A 21 -1.50 9.27 -33.94
CA VAL A 21 -2.02 7.92 -34.20
C VAL A 21 -1.38 6.92 -33.25
N LEU A 22 -2.18 6.08 -32.64
CA LEU A 22 -1.78 5.02 -31.72
C LEU A 22 -1.99 3.69 -32.42
N LEU A 23 -0.94 2.89 -32.49
CA LEU A 23 -0.91 1.64 -33.26
C LEU A 23 -1.04 0.43 -32.31
N ASP A 24 -1.60 -0.64 -32.86
CA ASP A 24 -1.57 -1.97 -32.28
C ASP A 24 -0.12 -2.50 -32.26
N ALA A 25 0.32 -2.97 -31.13
CA ALA A 25 1.70 -3.44 -30.96
C ALA A 25 1.97 -4.78 -31.66
N VAL A 26 0.93 -5.55 -31.99
CA VAL A 26 1.01 -6.90 -32.56
C VAL A 26 0.98 -6.87 -34.09
N HIS A 27 0.05 -6.08 -34.66
CA HIS A 27 -0.22 -6.06 -36.10
C HIS A 27 0.02 -4.70 -36.75
N GLY A 28 0.35 -3.65 -35.98
CA GLY A 28 0.65 -2.32 -36.51
C GLY A 28 -0.52 -1.52 -37.05
N HIS A 29 -1.78 -1.99 -36.91
CA HIS A 29 -2.94 -1.25 -37.39
C HIS A 29 -3.33 -0.10 -36.42
N GLU A 30 -4.08 0.87 -36.91
CA GLU A 30 -4.55 2.01 -36.12
C GLU A 30 -5.58 1.58 -35.07
N VAL A 31 -5.36 1.91 -33.80
CA VAL A 31 -6.28 1.65 -32.68
C VAL A 31 -7.04 2.91 -32.30
N ALA A 32 -6.33 4.02 -32.07
CA ALA A 32 -6.88 5.27 -31.60
C ALA A 32 -6.07 6.47 -32.04
N GLY A 33 -6.59 7.69 -31.82
CA GLY A 33 -5.86 8.95 -31.94
C GLY A 33 -6.02 9.79 -30.68
N ALA A 34 -4.92 10.39 -30.20
CA ALA A 34 -4.88 11.18 -28.97
C ALA A 34 -4.31 12.57 -29.21
N ASP A 35 -5.05 13.61 -28.77
CA ASP A 35 -4.61 15.00 -28.82
C ASP A 35 -5.27 15.80 -27.69
N ALA A 36 -4.45 16.45 -26.87
CA ALA A 36 -4.90 17.31 -25.79
C ALA A 36 -4.61 18.80 -26.03
N SER A 37 -4.30 19.19 -27.29
CA SER A 37 -3.90 20.56 -27.62
C SER A 37 -4.99 21.61 -27.38
N ASN A 38 -6.25 21.20 -27.29
CA ASN A 38 -7.43 22.05 -27.00
C ASN A 38 -7.91 21.98 -25.54
N VAL A 39 -7.17 21.28 -24.67
CA VAL A 39 -7.52 21.20 -23.24
C VAL A 39 -7.04 22.47 -22.54
N ASP A 40 -7.95 23.12 -21.80
CA ASP A 40 -7.60 24.21 -20.88
C ASP A 40 -7.12 23.63 -19.55
N MET A 41 -5.79 23.56 -19.38
CA MET A 41 -5.18 23.04 -18.15
C MET A 41 -5.46 23.91 -16.92
N ALA A 42 -5.54 25.23 -17.09
CA ALA A 42 -5.88 26.14 -15.99
C ALA A 42 -7.27 25.81 -15.41
N SER A 43 -8.25 25.62 -16.29
CA SER A 43 -9.60 25.20 -15.92
C SER A 43 -9.63 23.81 -15.26
N ALA A 44 -8.82 22.87 -15.75
CA ALA A 44 -8.71 21.54 -15.12
C ALA A 44 -8.21 21.61 -13.67
N PHE A 45 -7.18 22.41 -13.42
CA PHE A 45 -6.65 22.60 -12.06
C PHE A 45 -7.62 23.36 -11.16
N ASP A 46 -8.24 24.44 -11.65
CA ASP A 46 -9.22 25.21 -10.88
C ASP A 46 -10.41 24.33 -10.47
N TYR A 47 -10.97 23.56 -11.39
CA TYR A 47 -12.05 22.63 -11.13
C TYR A 47 -11.68 21.54 -10.11
N GLY A 48 -10.50 20.96 -10.24
CA GLY A 48 -10.00 20.00 -9.26
C GLY A 48 -9.89 20.59 -7.87
N ARG A 49 -9.35 21.81 -7.74
CA ARG A 49 -9.15 22.51 -6.45
C ARG A 49 -10.47 23.00 -5.85
N THR A 50 -11.37 23.57 -6.65
CA THR A 50 -12.60 24.23 -6.15
C THR A 50 -13.78 23.29 -6.01
N VAL A 51 -13.92 22.30 -6.87
CA VAL A 51 -15.02 21.32 -6.87
C VAL A 51 -14.56 20.00 -6.28
N GLY A 52 -13.58 19.33 -6.89
CA GLY A 52 -13.14 17.99 -6.50
C GLY A 52 -12.60 17.93 -5.07
N SER A 53 -11.67 18.82 -4.73
CA SER A 53 -11.09 18.90 -3.39
C SER A 53 -12.16 19.22 -2.33
N ARG A 54 -13.08 20.16 -2.62
CA ARG A 54 -14.18 20.50 -1.72
C ARG A 54 -15.09 19.30 -1.44
N ASN A 55 -15.44 18.53 -2.46
CA ASN A 55 -16.35 17.40 -2.32
C ASN A 55 -15.70 16.24 -1.57
N LEU A 56 -14.47 15.87 -1.91
CA LEU A 56 -13.75 14.79 -1.24
C LEU A 56 -13.41 15.11 0.22
N ARG A 57 -13.03 16.36 0.53
CA ARG A 57 -12.67 16.77 1.89
C ARG A 57 -13.85 16.83 2.87
N LYS A 58 -15.08 16.85 2.39
CA LYS A 58 -16.29 16.71 3.24
C LYS A 58 -16.53 15.28 3.70
N MET A 59 -16.00 14.31 2.95
CA MET A 59 -16.17 12.89 3.25
C MET A 59 -15.17 12.46 4.33
N THR A 60 -15.61 11.56 5.22
CA THR A 60 -14.72 10.88 6.16
C THR A 60 -13.90 9.80 5.46
N PHE A 61 -12.86 9.28 6.11
CA PHE A 61 -12.12 8.13 5.60
C PHE A 61 -13.02 6.90 5.40
N GLN A 62 -14.03 6.71 6.24
CA GLN A 62 -15.01 5.62 6.10
C GLN A 62 -15.78 5.77 4.79
N GLN A 63 -16.33 6.96 4.54
CA GLN A 63 -17.10 7.24 3.33
C GLN A 63 -16.25 7.12 2.07
N ARG A 64 -15.01 7.64 2.07
CA ARG A 64 -14.08 7.52 0.94
C ARG A 64 -13.66 6.06 0.70
N GLY A 65 -13.42 5.29 1.76
CA GLY A 65 -13.12 3.87 1.64
C GLY A 65 -14.29 3.05 1.07
N LEU A 66 -15.54 3.35 1.46
CA LEU A 66 -16.75 2.72 0.88
C LEU A 66 -16.93 3.09 -0.58
N MET A 67 -16.69 4.33 -0.95
CA MET A 67 -16.69 4.80 -2.34
C MET A 67 -15.68 4.00 -3.19
N LEU A 68 -14.45 3.82 -2.71
CA LEU A 68 -13.43 3.01 -3.40
C LEU A 68 -13.85 1.55 -3.54
N LYS A 69 -14.48 0.96 -2.50
CA LYS A 69 -15.00 -0.40 -2.54
C LYS A 69 -16.08 -0.56 -3.60
N ALA A 70 -17.04 0.37 -3.64
CA ALA A 70 -18.11 0.36 -4.63
C ALA A 70 -17.56 0.48 -6.05
N LEU A 71 -16.57 1.36 -6.25
CA LEU A 71 -15.89 1.53 -7.54
C LEU A 71 -15.15 0.25 -7.96
N ALA A 72 -14.42 -0.39 -7.04
CA ALA A 72 -13.71 -1.64 -7.32
C ALA A 72 -14.65 -2.76 -7.74
N LEU A 73 -15.79 -2.91 -7.07
CA LEU A 73 -16.82 -3.90 -7.44
C LEU A 73 -17.39 -3.63 -8.85
N TYR A 74 -17.74 -2.38 -9.12
CA TYR A 74 -18.26 -1.97 -10.42
C TYR A 74 -17.29 -2.27 -11.57
N LEU A 75 -16.00 -1.95 -11.38
CA LEU A 75 -14.97 -2.16 -12.40
C LEU A 75 -14.63 -3.65 -12.58
N MET A 76 -14.66 -4.44 -11.51
CA MET A 76 -14.40 -5.88 -11.57
C MET A 76 -15.44 -6.61 -12.44
N GLU A 77 -16.70 -6.21 -12.38
CA GLU A 77 -17.76 -6.75 -13.26
C GLU A 77 -17.52 -6.46 -14.75
N ARG A 78 -16.74 -5.42 -15.07
CA ARG A 78 -16.48 -4.93 -16.43
C ARG A 78 -15.09 -5.23 -16.96
N LYS A 79 -14.30 -6.02 -16.24
CA LYS A 79 -12.88 -6.31 -16.54
C LYS A 79 -12.62 -6.82 -17.96
N GLU A 80 -13.56 -7.57 -18.54
CA GLU A 80 -13.43 -8.11 -19.90
C GLU A 80 -13.32 -7.02 -20.98
N THR A 81 -13.93 -5.86 -20.76
CA THR A 81 -13.77 -4.70 -21.64
C THR A 81 -12.32 -4.20 -21.65
N PHE A 82 -11.69 -4.18 -20.48
CA PHE A 82 -10.32 -3.70 -20.35
C PHE A 82 -9.29 -4.69 -20.92
N TYR A 83 -9.53 -5.98 -20.78
CA TYR A 83 -8.69 -7.01 -21.39
C TYR A 83 -8.61 -6.85 -22.92
N LYS A 84 -9.74 -6.54 -23.58
CA LYS A 84 -9.79 -6.32 -25.04
C LYS A 84 -8.87 -5.15 -25.45
N TRP A 85 -8.90 -4.04 -24.69
CA TRP A 85 -8.03 -2.90 -24.96
C TRP A 85 -6.57 -3.20 -24.65
N SER A 86 -6.29 -3.95 -23.59
CA SER A 86 -4.94 -4.30 -23.15
C SER A 86 -4.20 -5.17 -24.19
N ALA A 87 -4.91 -6.02 -24.92
CA ALA A 87 -4.32 -6.87 -25.96
C ALA A 87 -3.59 -6.07 -27.05
N HIS A 88 -4.11 -4.89 -27.43
CA HIS A 88 -3.45 -4.00 -28.40
C HIS A 88 -2.08 -3.47 -27.94
N THR A 89 -1.76 -3.56 -26.66
CA THR A 89 -0.44 -3.22 -26.10
C THR A 89 0.56 -4.36 -26.15
N GLY A 90 0.25 -5.47 -26.82
CA GLY A 90 1.04 -6.69 -26.81
C GLY A 90 0.90 -7.51 -25.53
N ALA A 91 0.00 -7.16 -24.62
CA ALA A 91 -0.19 -7.85 -23.35
C ALA A 91 -0.95 -9.18 -23.53
N THR A 92 -0.37 -10.28 -23.04
CA THR A 92 -1.12 -11.56 -22.92
C THR A 92 -2.23 -11.42 -21.88
N ARG A 93 -3.15 -12.39 -21.85
CA ARG A 93 -4.19 -12.45 -20.82
C ARG A 93 -3.63 -12.43 -19.39
N ALA A 94 -2.49 -13.07 -19.18
CA ALA A 94 -1.80 -13.09 -17.88
C ALA A 94 -1.20 -11.73 -17.52
N ASP A 95 -0.61 -11.02 -18.50
CA ASP A 95 -0.09 -9.67 -18.30
C ASP A 95 -1.22 -8.68 -18.02
N ALA A 96 -2.31 -8.78 -18.78
CA ALA A 96 -3.49 -7.95 -18.61
C ALA A 96 -4.19 -8.21 -17.27
N TRP A 97 -4.11 -9.42 -16.71
CA TRP A 97 -4.59 -9.73 -15.36
C TRP A 97 -3.85 -8.91 -14.31
N VAL A 98 -2.53 -8.80 -14.42
CA VAL A 98 -1.71 -7.97 -13.51
C VAL A 98 -2.11 -6.50 -13.61
N ASP A 99 -2.29 -5.99 -14.81
CA ASP A 99 -2.67 -4.59 -15.05
C ASP A 99 -4.11 -4.30 -14.57
N VAL A 100 -5.08 -5.07 -15.02
CA VAL A 100 -6.51 -4.82 -14.79
C VAL A 100 -6.92 -5.24 -13.39
N GLU A 101 -6.81 -6.54 -13.06
CA GLU A 101 -7.28 -7.03 -11.76
C GLU A 101 -6.33 -6.62 -10.63
N GLY A 102 -5.02 -6.55 -10.88
CA GLY A 102 -4.06 -5.99 -9.95
C GLY A 102 -4.36 -4.52 -9.64
N GLY A 103 -4.63 -3.70 -10.67
CA GLY A 103 -5.04 -2.31 -10.50
C GLY A 103 -6.33 -2.15 -9.70
N ILE A 104 -7.38 -2.90 -10.05
CA ILE A 104 -8.64 -2.90 -9.28
C ILE A 104 -8.40 -3.41 -7.85
N GLY A 105 -7.48 -4.37 -7.67
CA GLY A 105 -7.05 -4.87 -6.36
C GLY A 105 -6.49 -3.79 -5.44
N THR A 106 -5.82 -2.76 -5.99
CA THR A 106 -5.35 -1.61 -5.19
C THR A 106 -6.51 -0.80 -4.61
N LEU A 107 -7.61 -0.62 -5.36
CA LEU A 107 -8.83 0.02 -4.84
C LEU A 107 -9.40 -0.76 -3.65
N PHE A 108 -9.50 -2.10 -3.74
CA PHE A 108 -9.96 -2.94 -2.61
C PHE A 108 -9.03 -2.83 -1.40
N ALA A 109 -7.72 -2.86 -1.62
CA ALA A 109 -6.73 -2.75 -0.55
C ALA A 109 -6.87 -1.41 0.19
N TYR A 110 -6.89 -0.29 -0.54
CA TYR A 110 -7.05 1.04 0.06
C TYR A 110 -8.43 1.25 0.66
N ALA A 111 -9.48 0.72 0.05
CA ALA A 111 -10.82 0.71 0.65
C ALA A 111 -10.83 0.02 2.02
N SER A 112 -10.08 -1.07 2.19
CA SER A 112 -10.03 -1.81 3.46
C SER A 112 -9.26 -1.07 4.56
N LEU A 113 -8.32 -0.18 4.21
CA LEU A 113 -7.55 0.61 5.18
C LEU A 113 -8.42 1.56 6.01
N ARG A 114 -9.64 1.91 5.54
CA ARG A 114 -10.58 2.70 6.33
C ARG A 114 -10.82 2.14 7.73
N LYS A 115 -10.72 0.82 7.90
CA LYS A 115 -10.90 0.15 9.20
C LYS A 115 -9.82 0.49 10.24
N GLN A 116 -8.70 1.03 9.79
CA GLN A 116 -7.58 1.47 10.63
C GLN A 116 -7.53 3.01 10.77
N LEU A 117 -8.48 3.71 10.15
CA LEU A 117 -8.55 5.16 10.11
C LEU A 117 -9.75 5.67 10.91
N PRO A 118 -9.67 6.87 11.52
CA PRO A 118 -10.78 7.46 12.23
C PRO A 118 -11.94 7.77 11.29
N ASP A 119 -13.17 7.80 11.83
CA ASP A 119 -14.33 8.28 11.06
C ASP A 119 -14.38 9.82 11.01
N LEU A 120 -13.27 10.38 10.56
CA LEU A 120 -13.02 11.81 10.41
C LEU A 120 -12.58 12.11 8.97
N PRO A 121 -12.73 13.36 8.50
CA PRO A 121 -12.21 13.76 7.20
C PRO A 121 -10.68 13.98 7.17
N TYR A 122 -10.00 13.89 8.31
CA TYR A 122 -8.55 14.04 8.50
C TYR A 122 -8.00 12.95 9.43
N LEU A 123 -6.70 12.72 9.34
CA LEU A 123 -5.97 11.74 10.16
C LEU A 123 -5.59 12.37 11.51
N VAL A 124 -5.74 11.61 12.58
CA VAL A 124 -5.10 11.86 13.87
C VAL A 124 -3.86 10.98 13.93
N ASP A 125 -2.67 11.57 13.99
CA ASP A 125 -1.40 10.89 13.73
C ASP A 125 -0.59 10.70 15.02
N GLY A 126 -0.49 9.44 15.47
CA GLY A 126 0.28 9.05 16.64
C GLY A 126 -0.38 9.37 17.99
N ASP A 127 0.46 9.50 19.01
CA ASP A 127 0.07 9.80 20.38
C ASP A 127 0.34 11.26 20.75
N PRO A 128 -0.36 11.82 21.75
CA PRO A 128 -0.10 13.18 22.21
C PRO A 128 1.25 13.31 22.93
N ALA A 129 1.89 14.46 22.77
CA ALA A 129 3.07 14.85 23.50
C ALA A 129 2.70 15.75 24.71
N LEU A 130 3.13 15.38 25.91
CA LEU A 130 2.99 16.23 27.11
C LEU A 130 4.02 17.35 27.04
N LEU A 131 3.58 18.62 26.95
CA LEU A 131 4.44 19.79 26.80
C LEU A 131 4.56 20.62 28.06
N SER A 132 3.76 20.33 29.09
CA SER A 132 3.82 20.99 30.40
C SER A 132 3.82 19.99 31.55
N LYS A 133 4.52 20.32 32.64
CA LYS A 133 4.54 19.49 33.86
C LYS A 133 3.17 19.37 34.54
N GLY A 134 2.34 20.39 34.42
CA GLY A 134 0.99 20.43 35.01
C GLY A 134 -0.08 19.75 34.14
N GLY A 135 0.28 19.22 32.97
CA GLY A 135 -0.66 18.51 32.09
C GLY A 135 -1.71 19.40 31.38
N THR A 136 -1.65 20.71 31.52
CA THR A 136 -2.61 21.67 30.95
C THR A 136 -2.26 22.12 29.53
N PHE A 137 -1.13 21.67 29.00
CA PHE A 137 -0.66 22.01 27.66
C PHE A 137 -0.03 20.79 26.99
N ILE A 138 -0.61 20.37 25.87
CA ILE A 138 -0.20 19.19 25.11
C ILE A 138 -0.07 19.53 23.62
N GLY A 139 0.66 18.69 22.90
CA GLY A 139 0.76 18.72 21.42
C GLY A 139 0.27 17.43 20.81
N HIS A 140 -0.23 17.52 19.58
CA HIS A 140 -0.64 16.38 18.77
C HIS A 140 -0.37 16.67 17.30
N HIS A 141 -0.38 15.63 16.46
CA HIS A 141 -0.30 15.81 15.02
C HIS A 141 -1.61 15.42 14.35
N ILE A 142 -2.00 16.17 13.32
CA ILE A 142 -3.10 15.83 12.42
C ILE A 142 -2.61 15.87 10.98
N GLY A 143 -3.18 15.00 10.14
CA GLY A 143 -2.96 14.98 8.69
C GLY A 143 -4.23 15.42 7.96
N VAL A 144 -4.22 16.61 7.37
CA VAL A 144 -5.38 17.17 6.67
C VAL A 144 -5.21 17.02 5.16
N PRO A 145 -6.24 16.58 4.39
CA PRO A 145 -6.14 16.50 2.93
C PRO A 145 -5.71 17.83 2.32
N LYS A 146 -4.70 17.82 1.45
CA LYS A 146 -4.27 18.99 0.70
C LYS A 146 -5.43 19.56 -0.14
N ARG A 147 -5.43 20.84 -0.40
CA ARG A 147 -6.47 21.54 -1.18
C ARG A 147 -6.19 21.58 -2.68
N GLY A 148 -5.14 20.88 -3.11
CA GLY A 148 -4.68 20.80 -4.48
C GLY A 148 -5.24 19.63 -5.26
N VAL A 149 -4.53 19.30 -6.32
CA VAL A 149 -4.78 18.19 -7.23
C VAL A 149 -3.59 17.24 -7.21
N ALA A 150 -3.84 15.93 -7.22
CA ALA A 150 -2.84 14.91 -7.45
C ALA A 150 -2.67 14.71 -8.96
N VAL A 151 -1.54 15.16 -9.50
CA VAL A 151 -1.21 15.03 -10.92
C VAL A 151 -0.41 13.77 -11.13
N HIS A 152 -0.95 12.82 -11.90
CA HIS A 152 -0.34 11.52 -12.15
C HIS A 152 0.11 11.40 -13.60
N ILE A 153 1.41 11.45 -13.83
CA ILE A 153 2.04 11.25 -15.15
C ILE A 153 2.57 9.82 -15.19
N ASN A 154 1.84 8.94 -15.87
CA ASN A 154 2.02 7.49 -15.77
C ASN A 154 2.80 6.92 -16.95
N ALA A 155 3.46 5.76 -16.74
CA ALA A 155 4.15 4.99 -17.76
C ALA A 155 3.18 4.21 -18.68
N TYR A 156 3.72 3.64 -19.76
CA TYR A 156 2.94 2.97 -20.80
C TYR A 156 2.71 1.47 -20.54
N ASN A 157 3.51 0.84 -19.69
CA ASN A 157 3.58 -0.62 -19.56
C ASN A 157 2.38 -1.26 -18.85
N PHE A 158 1.85 -0.61 -17.80
CA PHE A 158 0.67 -1.02 -17.04
C PHE A 158 -0.27 0.17 -16.87
N PRO A 159 -1.04 0.56 -17.92
CA PRO A 159 -1.79 1.81 -17.92
C PRO A 159 -2.95 1.86 -16.91
N ILE A 160 -3.54 0.72 -16.54
CA ILE A 160 -4.59 0.64 -15.53
C ILE A 160 -4.00 0.55 -14.13
N TRP A 161 -3.09 -0.40 -13.90
CA TRP A 161 -2.46 -0.55 -12.59
C TRP A 161 -1.72 0.72 -12.17
N GLY A 162 -0.88 1.28 -13.05
CA GLY A 162 -0.11 2.50 -12.80
C GLY A 162 -0.97 3.73 -12.54
N MET A 163 -2.21 3.77 -13.03
CA MET A 163 -3.19 4.79 -12.68
C MET A 163 -3.83 4.49 -11.32
N LEU A 164 -4.34 3.29 -11.10
CA LEU A 164 -5.15 2.96 -9.93
C LEU A 164 -4.32 2.83 -8.65
N GLU A 165 -3.04 2.42 -8.72
CA GLU A 165 -2.15 2.41 -7.56
C GLU A 165 -1.99 3.80 -6.91
N LYS A 166 -2.08 4.87 -7.72
CA LYS A 166 -1.98 6.26 -7.29
C LYS A 166 -3.35 6.84 -6.92
N VAL A 167 -4.34 6.65 -7.82
CA VAL A 167 -5.71 7.17 -7.65
C VAL A 167 -6.37 6.59 -6.41
N SER A 168 -6.14 5.32 -6.06
CA SER A 168 -6.66 4.72 -4.83
C SER A 168 -6.20 5.47 -3.57
N VAL A 169 -4.94 5.88 -3.55
CA VAL A 169 -4.29 6.54 -2.41
C VAL A 169 -4.80 7.97 -2.24
N ASN A 170 -4.72 8.78 -3.32
CA ASN A 170 -5.13 10.18 -3.23
C ASN A 170 -6.63 10.34 -2.97
N LEU A 171 -7.49 9.48 -3.52
CA LEU A 171 -8.93 9.52 -3.25
C LEU A 171 -9.26 9.13 -1.82
N LEU A 172 -8.59 8.11 -1.26
CA LEU A 172 -8.75 7.78 0.17
C LEU A 172 -8.24 8.92 1.05
N ALA A 173 -7.14 9.56 0.68
CA ALA A 173 -6.62 10.74 1.38
C ALA A 173 -7.56 11.96 1.26
N GLY A 174 -8.43 12.03 0.25
CA GLY A 174 -9.38 13.12 0.03
C GLY A 174 -8.89 14.22 -0.92
N VAL A 175 -7.99 13.86 -1.85
CA VAL A 175 -7.43 14.75 -2.87
C VAL A 175 -7.88 14.28 -4.25
N PRO A 176 -8.38 15.14 -5.15
CA PRO A 176 -8.78 14.76 -6.50
C PRO A 176 -7.57 14.49 -7.40
N ALA A 177 -7.78 13.70 -8.46
CA ALA A 177 -6.74 13.32 -9.41
C ALA A 177 -6.92 13.97 -10.78
N LEU A 178 -5.79 14.37 -11.38
CA LEU A 178 -5.63 14.67 -12.80
C LEU A 178 -4.64 13.65 -13.40
N VAL A 179 -5.15 12.72 -14.19
CA VAL A 179 -4.36 11.62 -14.74
C VAL A 179 -3.90 11.95 -16.16
N LYS A 180 -2.61 11.83 -16.40
CA LYS A 180 -1.98 11.92 -17.70
C LYS A 180 -1.29 10.59 -18.03
N PRO A 181 -2.00 9.62 -18.65
CA PRO A 181 -1.38 8.36 -19.07
C PRO A 181 -0.32 8.60 -20.15
N ALA A 182 0.63 7.67 -20.29
CA ALA A 182 1.53 7.68 -21.45
C ALA A 182 0.70 7.64 -22.74
N THR A 183 1.01 8.51 -23.70
CA THR A 183 0.23 8.66 -24.92
C THR A 183 0.08 7.33 -25.67
N LEU A 184 1.16 6.55 -25.75
CA LEU A 184 1.23 5.29 -26.48
C LEU A 184 0.09 4.30 -26.14
N THR A 185 -0.26 4.17 -24.87
CA THR A 185 -1.26 3.23 -24.36
C THR A 185 -2.46 3.93 -23.69
N SER A 186 -2.63 5.22 -23.95
CA SER A 186 -3.68 6.05 -23.30
C SER A 186 -5.10 5.55 -23.54
N TYR A 187 -5.36 4.82 -24.65
CA TYR A 187 -6.66 4.22 -24.95
C TYR A 187 -7.12 3.21 -23.87
N VAL A 188 -6.18 2.54 -23.20
CA VAL A 188 -6.51 1.59 -22.11
C VAL A 188 -6.98 2.32 -20.86
N ALA A 189 -6.21 3.32 -20.41
CA ALA A 189 -6.59 4.17 -19.27
C ALA A 189 -7.87 4.96 -19.53
N HIS A 190 -8.03 5.48 -20.76
CA HIS A 190 -9.24 6.17 -21.20
C HIS A 190 -10.48 5.27 -21.11
N ALA A 191 -10.38 4.01 -21.56
CA ALA A 191 -11.48 3.05 -21.44
C ALA A 191 -11.88 2.82 -19.97
N MET A 192 -10.92 2.71 -19.07
CA MET A 192 -11.16 2.59 -17.63
C MET A 192 -11.83 3.85 -17.06
N VAL A 193 -11.34 5.04 -17.39
CA VAL A 193 -11.93 6.30 -16.91
C VAL A 193 -13.34 6.51 -17.45
N LYS A 194 -13.64 6.08 -18.68
CA LYS A 194 -15.03 6.10 -19.20
C LYS A 194 -15.99 5.30 -18.31
N GLU A 195 -15.61 4.12 -17.90
CA GLU A 195 -16.41 3.31 -16.98
C GLU A 195 -16.51 3.94 -15.59
N ILE A 196 -15.40 4.50 -15.07
CA ILE A 196 -15.41 5.21 -13.77
C ILE A 196 -16.41 6.38 -13.81
N VAL A 197 -16.36 7.22 -14.82
CA VAL A 197 -17.27 8.36 -14.97
C VAL A 197 -18.71 7.90 -15.17
N ALA A 198 -18.94 6.88 -16.00
CA ALA A 198 -20.28 6.33 -16.25
C ALA A 198 -20.91 5.70 -15.00
N SER A 199 -20.11 5.23 -14.06
CA SER A 199 -20.60 4.65 -12.80
C SER A 199 -21.31 5.67 -11.90
N GLY A 200 -20.97 6.95 -11.99
CA GLY A 200 -21.45 7.99 -11.07
C GLY A 200 -21.06 7.80 -9.61
N ILE A 201 -20.11 6.89 -9.30
CA ILE A 201 -19.71 6.56 -7.91
C ILE A 201 -18.82 7.65 -7.33
N LEU A 202 -17.89 8.19 -8.13
CA LEU A 202 -17.02 9.26 -7.65
C LEU A 202 -17.77 10.60 -7.58
N PRO A 203 -17.51 11.41 -6.55
CA PRO A 203 -18.08 12.75 -6.50
C PRO A 203 -17.52 13.63 -7.64
N GLU A 204 -18.28 14.64 -7.99
CA GLU A 204 -17.92 15.59 -9.03
C GLU A 204 -16.53 16.20 -8.77
N GLY A 205 -15.70 16.23 -9.81
CA GLY A 205 -14.34 16.76 -9.77
C GLY A 205 -13.28 15.84 -9.17
N ALA A 206 -13.63 14.63 -8.71
CA ALA A 206 -12.68 13.71 -8.06
C ALA A 206 -11.63 13.13 -9.03
N LEU A 207 -11.95 13.01 -10.32
CA LEU A 207 -11.07 12.43 -11.33
C LEU A 207 -11.20 13.18 -12.65
N GLN A 208 -10.06 13.44 -13.29
CA GLN A 208 -9.94 13.98 -14.65
C GLN A 208 -8.87 13.20 -15.42
N ILE A 209 -8.95 13.15 -16.74
CA ILE A 209 -7.94 12.51 -17.61
C ILE A 209 -7.62 13.37 -18.83
N VAL A 210 -6.32 13.40 -19.17
CA VAL A 210 -5.79 14.06 -20.36
C VAL A 210 -5.06 13.05 -21.24
N CYS A 211 -5.60 12.77 -22.44
CA CYS A 211 -5.06 11.83 -23.41
C CYS A 211 -4.29 12.58 -24.51
N GLY A 212 -2.98 12.41 -24.57
CA GLY A 212 -2.13 13.09 -25.53
C GLY A 212 -0.99 13.90 -24.88
N GLY A 213 -0.41 14.82 -25.64
CA GLY A 213 0.61 15.73 -25.16
C GLY A 213 0.03 16.80 -24.22
N ALA A 214 0.57 16.94 -23.02
CA ALA A 214 0.17 17.94 -22.02
C ALA A 214 1.43 18.66 -21.53
N ARG A 215 2.05 19.47 -22.42
CA ARG A 215 3.36 20.07 -22.17
C ARG A 215 3.35 21.14 -21.09
N ASP A 216 2.23 21.80 -20.89
CA ASP A 216 1.98 22.87 -19.93
C ASP A 216 1.41 22.41 -18.58
N ILE A 217 1.19 21.11 -18.40
CA ILE A 217 0.55 20.57 -17.18
C ILE A 217 1.29 20.99 -15.89
N LEU A 218 2.62 21.10 -15.91
CA LEU A 218 3.41 21.54 -14.77
C LEU A 218 3.44 23.06 -14.57
N ASP A 219 2.98 23.85 -15.53
CA ASP A 219 2.94 25.31 -15.41
C ASP A 219 1.78 25.79 -14.51
N HIS A 220 0.85 24.90 -14.19
CA HIS A 220 -0.33 25.17 -13.38
C HIS A 220 -0.28 24.60 -11.95
N VAL A 221 0.78 23.83 -11.60
CA VAL A 221 0.91 23.25 -10.26
C VAL A 221 1.28 24.31 -9.22
N GLY A 222 0.87 24.10 -7.97
CA GLY A 222 1.20 24.95 -6.82
C GLY A 222 1.51 24.11 -5.57
N PHE A 223 1.90 24.75 -4.47
CA PHE A 223 2.39 24.10 -3.25
C PHE A 223 1.39 23.17 -2.56
N GLN A 224 0.11 23.23 -2.89
CA GLN A 224 -0.92 22.30 -2.38
C GLN A 224 -1.15 21.10 -3.28
N ASP A 225 -0.62 21.10 -4.51
CA ASP A 225 -0.71 19.97 -5.42
C ASP A 225 0.39 18.93 -5.10
N VAL A 226 0.25 17.75 -5.67
CA VAL A 226 1.25 16.67 -5.60
C VAL A 226 1.44 16.14 -7.01
N VAL A 227 2.68 16.07 -7.47
CA VAL A 227 3.01 15.47 -8.77
C VAL A 227 3.64 14.11 -8.53
N THR A 228 3.14 13.09 -9.24
CA THR A 228 3.78 11.77 -9.31
C THR A 228 4.15 11.48 -10.75
N PHE A 229 5.33 10.96 -10.96
CA PHE A 229 5.82 10.56 -12.27
C PHE A 229 6.39 9.15 -12.23
N THR A 230 5.97 8.32 -13.19
CA THR A 230 6.57 7.01 -13.45
C THR A 230 7.03 6.95 -14.89
N GLY A 231 8.31 6.67 -15.12
CA GLY A 231 8.91 6.63 -16.48
C GLY A 231 10.43 6.62 -16.46
N SER A 232 11.06 7.10 -17.55
CA SER A 232 12.52 7.15 -17.62
C SER A 232 13.14 8.17 -16.67
N ALA A 233 14.33 7.88 -16.16
CA ALA A 233 15.08 8.78 -15.27
C ALA A 233 15.34 10.15 -15.93
N GLU A 234 15.66 10.17 -17.22
CA GLU A 234 15.90 11.41 -17.98
C GLU A 234 14.66 12.31 -17.99
N THR A 235 13.49 11.74 -18.33
CA THR A 235 12.23 12.48 -18.32
C THR A 235 11.86 12.92 -16.90
N GLY A 236 12.03 12.03 -15.91
CA GLY A 236 11.77 12.32 -14.50
C GLY A 236 12.60 13.49 -13.99
N LEU A 237 13.90 13.51 -14.26
CA LEU A 237 14.79 14.62 -13.90
C LEU A 237 14.39 15.92 -14.58
N LYS A 238 14.05 15.88 -15.87
CA LYS A 238 13.57 17.04 -16.61
C LYS A 238 12.29 17.63 -16.00
N LEU A 239 11.32 16.78 -15.65
CA LEU A 239 10.09 17.22 -15.02
C LEU A 239 10.32 17.74 -13.59
N LYS A 240 11.13 17.04 -12.79
CA LYS A 240 11.47 17.44 -11.42
C LYS A 240 12.23 18.76 -11.36
N SER A 241 13.03 19.07 -12.38
CA SER A 241 13.74 20.34 -12.51
C SER A 241 12.91 21.48 -13.11
N ASN A 242 11.60 21.27 -13.35
CA ASN A 242 10.71 22.33 -13.83
C ASN A 242 10.75 23.54 -12.85
N PRO A 243 10.93 24.78 -13.35
CA PRO A 243 11.03 25.97 -12.48
C PRO A 243 9.82 26.14 -11.56
N ARG A 244 8.62 25.76 -11.98
CA ARG A 244 7.40 25.86 -11.18
C ARG A 244 7.41 24.88 -10.02
N ILE A 245 7.85 23.63 -10.24
CA ILE A 245 8.03 22.62 -9.17
C ILE A 245 8.98 23.16 -8.10
N LEU A 246 10.09 23.75 -8.51
CA LEU A 246 11.10 24.29 -7.60
C LEU A 246 10.61 25.54 -6.85
N SER A 247 10.05 26.52 -7.56
CA SER A 247 9.63 27.79 -6.97
C SER A 247 8.44 27.66 -6.00
N GLU A 248 7.52 26.74 -6.30
CA GLU A 248 6.34 26.47 -5.46
C GLU A 248 6.57 25.38 -4.41
N ASN A 249 7.76 24.75 -4.39
CA ASN A 249 8.04 23.59 -3.54
C ASN A 249 6.98 22.49 -3.65
N VAL A 250 6.57 22.18 -4.88
CA VAL A 250 5.56 21.15 -5.13
C VAL A 250 6.13 19.78 -4.79
N PRO A 251 5.47 18.97 -3.93
CA PRO A 251 5.87 17.60 -3.69
C PRO A 251 5.90 16.81 -5.01
N PHE A 252 7.06 16.26 -5.33
CA PHE A 252 7.29 15.51 -6.55
C PHE A 252 7.77 14.10 -6.24
N ASN A 253 6.90 13.12 -6.46
CA ASN A 253 7.19 11.70 -6.25
C ASN A 253 7.65 11.09 -7.58
N LEU A 254 8.84 10.51 -7.58
CA LEU A 254 9.49 9.98 -8.79
C LEU A 254 9.74 8.49 -8.66
N GLU A 255 9.18 7.71 -9.56
CA GLU A 255 9.58 6.34 -9.87
C GLU A 255 10.27 6.34 -11.25
N ALA A 256 11.50 5.87 -11.28
CA ALA A 256 12.35 5.94 -12.48
C ALA A 256 12.97 4.58 -12.82
N ASP A 257 13.99 4.60 -13.68
CA ASP A 257 14.75 3.43 -14.15
C ASP A 257 15.21 2.54 -13.00
N SER A 258 15.20 1.23 -13.19
CA SER A 258 15.58 0.29 -12.16
C SER A 258 16.38 -0.89 -12.70
N LEU A 259 17.57 -1.12 -12.14
CA LEU A 259 18.37 -2.30 -12.41
C LEU A 259 18.18 -3.35 -11.32
N ASN A 260 16.99 -3.94 -11.28
CA ASN A 260 16.61 -4.90 -10.27
C ASN A 260 17.47 -6.16 -10.34
N SER A 261 17.72 -6.74 -9.17
CA SER A 261 18.61 -7.87 -9.00
C SER A 261 17.90 -9.10 -8.47
N LEU A 262 18.26 -10.28 -9.00
CA LEU A 262 17.88 -11.59 -8.47
C LEU A 262 19.14 -12.36 -8.15
N VAL A 263 19.29 -12.81 -6.89
CA VAL A 263 20.48 -13.49 -6.40
C VAL A 263 20.16 -14.95 -6.10
N LEU A 264 20.93 -15.87 -6.67
CA LEU A 264 20.92 -17.28 -6.30
C LEU A 264 21.81 -17.46 -5.07
N GLY A 265 21.25 -17.93 -3.96
CA GLY A 265 22.03 -18.17 -2.74
C GLY A 265 23.16 -19.18 -2.92
N PRO A 266 24.23 -19.09 -2.12
CA PRO A 266 25.35 -20.04 -2.21
C PRO A 266 24.98 -21.50 -1.85
N ASP A 267 23.86 -21.69 -1.16
CA ASP A 267 23.28 -22.99 -0.79
C ASP A 267 22.41 -23.62 -1.89
N ALA A 268 21.99 -22.86 -2.88
CA ALA A 268 21.07 -23.31 -3.93
C ALA A 268 21.81 -24.02 -5.08
N GLU A 269 22.12 -25.31 -4.92
CA GLU A 269 22.78 -26.13 -5.91
C GLU A 269 21.84 -26.63 -7.03
N PRO A 270 22.34 -26.93 -8.25
CA PRO A 270 21.54 -27.58 -9.27
C PRO A 270 20.85 -28.86 -8.75
N GLY A 271 19.52 -28.93 -8.95
CA GLY A 271 18.69 -30.00 -8.43
C GLY A 271 18.02 -29.70 -7.07
N THR A 272 18.32 -28.57 -6.45
CA THR A 272 17.56 -28.10 -5.27
C THR A 272 16.32 -27.32 -5.70
N PRO A 273 15.27 -27.27 -4.86
CA PRO A 273 14.08 -26.46 -5.14
C PRO A 273 14.39 -24.96 -5.32
N GLU A 274 15.34 -24.43 -4.57
CA GLU A 274 15.77 -23.02 -4.67
C GLU A 274 16.42 -22.71 -6.02
N PHE A 275 17.23 -23.63 -6.56
CA PHE A 275 17.78 -23.47 -7.91
C PHE A 275 16.67 -23.40 -8.97
N ASP A 276 15.70 -24.31 -8.90
CA ASP A 276 14.57 -24.34 -9.83
C ASP A 276 13.69 -23.07 -9.70
N LEU A 277 13.49 -22.59 -8.47
CA LEU A 277 12.77 -21.33 -8.21
C LEU A 277 13.48 -20.13 -8.80
N PHE A 278 14.80 -20.02 -8.65
CA PHE A 278 15.59 -18.95 -9.25
C PHE A 278 15.43 -18.93 -10.77
N VAL A 279 15.58 -20.06 -11.44
CA VAL A 279 15.44 -20.17 -12.89
C VAL A 279 14.01 -19.82 -13.33
N LYS A 280 13.01 -20.29 -12.59
CA LYS A 280 11.60 -19.97 -12.83
C LYS A 280 11.30 -18.47 -12.72
N GLU A 281 11.80 -17.82 -11.66
CA GLU A 281 11.61 -16.38 -11.47
C GLU A 281 12.34 -15.57 -12.56
N LEU A 282 13.59 -15.94 -12.89
CA LEU A 282 14.33 -15.25 -13.97
C LEU A 282 13.59 -15.36 -15.30
N ARG A 283 13.14 -16.56 -15.69
CA ARG A 283 12.34 -16.76 -16.91
C ARG A 283 11.06 -15.90 -16.85
N ARG A 284 10.33 -15.93 -15.72
CA ARG A 284 9.09 -15.18 -15.53
C ARG A 284 9.31 -13.68 -15.74
N GLU A 285 10.34 -13.13 -15.11
CA GLU A 285 10.64 -11.70 -15.18
C GLU A 285 11.12 -11.25 -16.58
N MET A 286 11.72 -12.14 -17.36
CA MET A 286 12.07 -11.88 -18.75
C MET A 286 10.84 -11.92 -19.67
N THR A 287 9.84 -12.73 -19.40
CA THR A 287 8.73 -13.01 -20.34
C THR A 287 7.43 -12.27 -20.03
N ILE A 288 7.11 -11.97 -18.77
CA ILE A 288 5.92 -11.19 -18.41
C ILE A 288 5.99 -9.81 -19.06
N LYS A 289 4.93 -9.44 -19.77
CA LYS A 289 4.82 -8.17 -20.50
C LYS A 289 6.04 -7.92 -21.41
N CYS A 290 6.60 -9.00 -21.99
CA CYS A 290 7.82 -8.94 -22.78
C CYS A 290 8.97 -8.23 -22.03
N GLY A 291 9.11 -8.48 -20.71
CA GLY A 291 10.12 -7.87 -19.86
C GLY A 291 9.93 -6.37 -19.59
N GLN A 292 8.84 -5.75 -20.03
CA GLN A 292 8.56 -4.32 -19.86
C GLN A 292 7.93 -4.03 -18.49
N ARG A 293 8.65 -4.38 -17.44
CA ARG A 293 8.26 -4.08 -16.04
C ARG A 293 9.36 -3.24 -15.40
N CYS A 294 8.94 -2.22 -14.65
CA CYS A 294 9.87 -1.42 -13.84
C CYS A 294 10.63 -2.28 -12.81
N THR A 295 10.00 -3.39 -12.38
CA THR A 295 10.56 -4.34 -11.43
C THR A 295 11.24 -5.55 -12.07
N ALA A 296 11.29 -5.70 -13.41
CA ALA A 296 11.87 -6.87 -14.06
C ALA A 296 13.35 -7.07 -13.67
N VAL A 297 13.75 -8.34 -13.54
CA VAL A 297 15.16 -8.70 -13.28
C VAL A 297 16.01 -8.30 -14.47
N ARG A 298 16.94 -7.37 -14.25
CA ARG A 298 17.94 -6.99 -15.24
C ARG A 298 19.28 -7.63 -14.96
N ARG A 299 19.58 -7.93 -13.70
CA ARG A 299 20.85 -8.49 -13.26
C ARG A 299 20.58 -9.71 -12.36
N ALA A 300 20.92 -10.88 -12.86
CA ALA A 300 20.81 -12.15 -12.15
C ALA A 300 22.20 -12.57 -11.65
N MET A 301 22.44 -12.63 -10.35
CA MET A 301 23.71 -12.97 -9.74
C MET A 301 23.72 -14.45 -9.34
N VAL A 302 24.77 -15.17 -9.73
CA VAL A 302 24.91 -16.60 -9.43
C VAL A 302 26.35 -16.92 -8.98
N PRO A 303 26.56 -17.93 -8.10
CA PRO A 303 27.91 -18.41 -7.82
C PRO A 303 28.63 -18.79 -9.12
N GLU A 304 29.93 -18.46 -9.25
CA GLU A 304 30.74 -18.66 -10.48
C GLU A 304 30.57 -20.07 -11.08
N GLY A 305 30.59 -21.10 -10.26
CA GLY A 305 30.46 -22.49 -10.70
C GLY A 305 29.08 -22.90 -11.24
N ARG A 306 28.07 -22.00 -11.23
CA ARG A 306 26.68 -22.31 -11.60
C ARG A 306 26.19 -21.60 -12.85
N VAL A 307 26.99 -20.75 -13.46
CA VAL A 307 26.63 -19.96 -14.66
C VAL A 307 26.10 -20.86 -15.78
N GLU A 308 26.83 -21.91 -16.12
CA GLU A 308 26.46 -22.86 -17.18
C GLU A 308 25.15 -23.61 -16.84
N ALA A 309 25.01 -24.08 -15.63
CA ALA A 309 23.81 -24.81 -15.19
C ALA A 309 22.56 -23.92 -15.25
N VAL A 310 22.66 -22.65 -14.81
CA VAL A 310 21.57 -21.69 -14.89
C VAL A 310 21.24 -21.34 -16.34
N ARG A 311 22.26 -21.10 -17.19
CA ARG A 311 22.06 -20.86 -18.63
C ARG A 311 21.27 -21.99 -19.27
N ASP A 312 21.68 -23.23 -19.05
CA ASP A 312 21.07 -24.40 -19.71
C ASP A 312 19.64 -24.63 -19.22
N ALA A 313 19.42 -24.52 -17.90
CA ALA A 313 18.09 -24.63 -17.31
C ALA A 313 17.15 -23.50 -17.79
N LEU A 314 17.64 -22.27 -17.86
CA LEU A 314 16.87 -21.13 -18.36
C LEU A 314 16.54 -21.28 -19.86
N LYS A 315 17.53 -21.71 -20.67
CA LYS A 315 17.30 -21.98 -22.09
C LYS A 315 16.18 -23.01 -22.29
N ALA A 316 16.23 -24.13 -21.57
CA ALA A 316 15.21 -25.17 -21.65
C ALA A 316 13.80 -24.69 -21.26
N GLN A 317 13.69 -23.68 -20.40
CA GLN A 317 12.42 -23.05 -20.05
C GLN A 317 11.96 -22.02 -21.09
N LEU A 318 12.88 -21.21 -21.63
CA LEU A 318 12.57 -20.18 -22.64
C LEU A 318 12.20 -20.79 -24.00
N ASP A 319 12.80 -21.92 -24.39
CA ASP A 319 12.46 -22.67 -25.62
C ASP A 319 10.97 -23.11 -25.64
N ARG A 320 10.33 -23.16 -24.48
CA ARG A 320 8.91 -23.57 -24.30
C ARG A 320 7.94 -22.39 -24.15
N VAL A 321 8.37 -21.17 -24.41
CA VAL A 321 7.51 -19.97 -24.30
C VAL A 321 6.99 -19.58 -25.68
N PRO A 322 5.74 -19.91 -26.03
CA PRO A 322 5.16 -19.51 -27.31
C PRO A 322 4.97 -18.00 -27.36
N MET A 323 5.51 -17.40 -28.44
CA MET A 323 5.36 -15.98 -28.72
C MET A 323 4.34 -15.75 -29.82
N GLY A 324 3.66 -14.61 -29.82
CA GLY A 324 2.72 -14.27 -30.89
C GLY A 324 1.60 -13.33 -30.47
N ASP A 325 0.49 -13.41 -31.19
CA ASP A 325 -0.72 -12.63 -30.94
C ASP A 325 -1.36 -13.03 -29.59
N PRO A 326 -1.45 -12.11 -28.61
CA PRO A 326 -2.04 -12.37 -27.32
C PRO A 326 -3.53 -12.80 -27.35
N ALA A 327 -4.21 -12.58 -28.45
CA ALA A 327 -5.58 -13.01 -28.64
C ALA A 327 -5.70 -14.53 -28.86
N LEU A 328 -4.61 -15.21 -29.22
CA LEU A 328 -4.57 -16.64 -29.46
C LEU A 328 -4.33 -17.43 -28.18
N GLU A 329 -5.08 -18.51 -28.01
CA GLU A 329 -4.87 -19.45 -26.91
C GLU A 329 -3.48 -20.09 -27.03
N GLY A 330 -2.78 -20.19 -25.91
CA GLY A 330 -1.44 -20.78 -25.85
C GLY A 330 -0.28 -19.78 -25.91
N VAL A 331 -0.46 -18.58 -26.42
CA VAL A 331 0.55 -17.52 -26.40
C VAL A 331 0.87 -17.15 -24.94
N ARG A 332 2.18 -17.09 -24.62
CA ARG A 332 2.71 -16.80 -23.28
C ARG A 332 3.55 -15.54 -23.23
N MET A 333 3.97 -15.04 -24.37
CA MET A 333 4.72 -13.78 -24.49
C MET A 333 4.28 -13.05 -25.74
N GLY A 334 3.82 -11.81 -25.59
CA GLY A 334 3.41 -10.93 -26.68
C GLY A 334 4.50 -9.99 -27.13
N ALA A 335 4.10 -8.88 -27.78
CA ALA A 335 4.99 -7.85 -28.27
C ALA A 335 5.39 -6.83 -27.19
N LEU A 336 6.44 -6.06 -27.47
CA LEU A 336 6.70 -4.78 -26.81
C LEU A 336 5.56 -3.80 -27.14
N ALA A 337 5.41 -2.73 -26.37
CA ALA A 337 4.28 -1.81 -26.51
C ALA A 337 4.23 -1.03 -27.84
N GLY A 338 5.33 -1.02 -28.60
CA GLY A 338 5.41 -0.41 -29.90
C GLY A 338 6.78 -0.56 -30.55
N LEU A 339 6.87 -0.18 -31.83
CA LEU A 339 8.12 -0.28 -32.61
C LEU A 339 9.23 0.64 -32.08
N GLU A 340 8.88 1.81 -31.52
CA GLU A 340 9.85 2.71 -30.87
C GLU A 340 10.51 2.01 -29.69
N GLN A 341 9.71 1.31 -28.85
CA GLN A 341 10.21 0.56 -27.69
C GLN A 341 11.08 -0.63 -28.11
N ARG A 342 10.74 -1.29 -29.23
CA ARG A 342 11.61 -2.34 -29.79
C ARG A 342 12.96 -1.76 -30.17
N GLN A 343 13.00 -0.59 -30.80
CA GLN A 343 14.23 0.06 -31.19
C GLN A 343 15.07 0.50 -29.98
N GLU A 344 14.44 1.03 -28.93
CA GLU A 344 15.11 1.38 -27.67
C GLU A 344 15.77 0.16 -27.03
N VAL A 345 15.09 -1.00 -27.00
CA VAL A 345 15.67 -2.26 -26.49
C VAL A 345 16.86 -2.69 -27.33
N MET A 346 16.75 -2.64 -28.66
CA MET A 346 17.88 -2.97 -29.58
C MET A 346 19.11 -2.08 -29.33
N GLN A 347 18.90 -0.78 -29.15
CA GLN A 347 19.98 0.17 -28.87
C GLN A 347 20.60 -0.09 -27.48
N ALA A 348 19.79 -0.38 -26.47
CA ALA A 348 20.27 -0.71 -25.13
C ALA A 348 21.11 -2.01 -25.14
N VAL A 349 20.66 -3.03 -25.85
CA VAL A 349 21.44 -4.28 -26.02
C VAL A 349 22.75 -4.02 -26.76
N SER A 350 22.75 -3.25 -27.86
CA SER A 350 23.97 -2.91 -28.57
C SER A 350 24.99 -2.14 -27.72
N ARG A 351 24.52 -1.34 -26.76
CA ARG A 351 25.40 -0.70 -25.76
C ARG A 351 25.97 -1.72 -24.79
N LEU A 352 25.12 -2.62 -24.26
CA LEU A 352 25.57 -3.67 -23.34
C LEU A 352 26.60 -4.60 -24.00
N GLU A 353 26.46 -4.95 -25.29
CA GLU A 353 27.38 -5.81 -26.04
C GLU A 353 28.75 -5.20 -26.29
N GLN A 354 28.96 -3.91 -25.98
CA GLN A 354 30.30 -3.31 -25.95
C GLN A 354 31.15 -3.82 -24.79
N GLU A 355 30.53 -4.35 -23.72
CA GLU A 355 31.21 -4.82 -22.52
C GLU A 355 30.84 -6.27 -22.17
N ALA A 356 29.62 -6.70 -22.50
CA ALA A 356 29.08 -8.02 -22.16
C ALA A 356 29.02 -8.95 -23.35
N GLU A 357 29.19 -10.25 -23.11
CA GLU A 357 29.04 -11.32 -24.08
C GLU A 357 27.59 -11.82 -24.14
N THR A 358 27.04 -12.10 -25.32
CA THR A 358 25.75 -12.76 -25.45
C THR A 358 25.88 -14.24 -25.07
N LEU A 359 25.20 -14.64 -24.01
CA LEU A 359 25.19 -16.01 -23.47
C LEU A 359 24.07 -16.86 -24.09
N LEU A 360 22.88 -16.25 -24.32
CA LEU A 360 21.75 -16.85 -25.03
C LEU A 360 21.09 -15.82 -25.94
N SER A 361 20.80 -16.24 -27.18
CA SER A 361 19.94 -15.54 -28.11
C SER A 361 19.03 -16.54 -28.83
N PHE A 362 17.90 -16.05 -29.29
CA PHE A 362 16.92 -16.83 -30.04
C PHE A 362 16.76 -16.16 -31.42
N ASP A 363 17.06 -16.90 -32.48
CA ASP A 363 16.93 -16.39 -33.84
C ASP A 363 15.44 -16.40 -34.23
N ALA A 364 14.82 -15.21 -34.27
CA ALA A 364 13.45 -14.94 -34.68
C ALA A 364 12.52 -16.18 -34.61
N PRO A 365 12.12 -16.62 -33.41
CA PRO A 365 11.27 -17.80 -33.23
C PRO A 365 9.95 -17.64 -34.00
N GLU A 366 9.33 -18.74 -34.42
CA GLU A 366 8.02 -18.72 -35.07
C GLU A 366 6.98 -18.02 -34.18
N LEU A 367 6.29 -17.02 -34.74
CA LEU A 367 5.24 -16.29 -34.05
C LEU A 367 3.88 -16.92 -34.34
N MET A 368 3.09 -17.17 -33.31
CA MET A 368 1.72 -17.61 -33.44
C MET A 368 0.82 -16.43 -33.88
N GLY A 369 0.33 -16.47 -35.11
CA GLY A 369 -0.64 -15.49 -35.63
C GLY A 369 -0.16 -14.04 -35.74
N ALA A 370 1.15 -13.84 -35.83
CA ALA A 370 1.75 -12.52 -35.90
C ALA A 370 3.00 -12.52 -36.81
N ASP A 371 3.57 -11.36 -37.07
CA ASP A 371 4.68 -11.17 -37.98
C ASP A 371 5.75 -10.23 -37.37
N TRP A 372 7.03 -10.56 -37.57
CA TRP A 372 8.18 -9.78 -37.10
C TRP A 372 8.32 -8.40 -37.74
N ASP A 373 7.85 -8.27 -38.98
CA ASP A 373 8.00 -7.02 -39.76
C ASP A 373 6.96 -5.97 -39.31
N THR A 374 5.78 -6.41 -38.94
CA THR A 374 4.65 -5.54 -38.56
C THR A 374 4.53 -5.33 -37.06
N GLY A 375 4.82 -6.38 -36.25
CA GLY A 375 4.69 -6.36 -34.80
C GLY A 375 5.95 -5.91 -34.09
N ALA A 376 5.78 -5.40 -32.88
CA ALA A 376 6.89 -4.96 -32.03
C ALA A 376 7.51 -6.10 -31.21
N PHE A 377 7.69 -7.28 -31.82
CA PHE A 377 8.25 -8.44 -31.14
C PHE A 377 9.75 -8.31 -30.90
N TYR A 378 10.22 -8.88 -29.79
CA TYR A 378 11.62 -9.01 -29.44
C TYR A 378 11.85 -10.34 -28.71
N ALA A 379 12.79 -11.15 -29.20
CA ALA A 379 13.12 -12.44 -28.61
C ALA A 379 13.92 -12.29 -27.30
N PRO A 380 13.78 -13.19 -26.32
CA PRO A 380 14.56 -13.14 -25.09
C PRO A 380 16.07 -13.18 -25.37
N ARG A 381 16.84 -12.41 -24.58
CA ARG A 381 18.31 -12.38 -24.67
C ARG A 381 18.94 -12.40 -23.28
N LEU A 382 19.95 -13.24 -23.09
CA LEU A 382 20.74 -13.30 -21.88
C LEU A 382 22.18 -12.91 -22.20
N LEU A 383 22.70 -11.92 -21.49
CA LEU A 383 24.08 -11.48 -21.56
C LEU A 383 24.85 -11.93 -20.33
N THR A 384 26.18 -11.88 -20.38
CA THR A 384 27.06 -12.15 -19.24
C THR A 384 28.31 -11.29 -19.29
N HIS A 385 28.96 -11.14 -18.14
CA HIS A 385 30.27 -10.50 -18.02
C HIS A 385 31.13 -11.31 -17.02
N ARG A 386 32.35 -11.67 -17.39
CA ARG A 386 33.22 -12.58 -16.59
C ARG A 386 33.73 -11.97 -15.29
N ALA A 387 33.90 -10.65 -15.25
CA ALA A 387 34.37 -9.90 -14.08
C ALA A 387 33.42 -8.73 -13.76
N PRO A 388 32.17 -9.02 -13.33
CA PRO A 388 31.10 -8.02 -13.25
C PRO A 388 31.34 -6.90 -12.25
N LEU A 389 32.18 -7.12 -11.22
CA LEU A 389 32.57 -6.06 -10.28
C LEU A 389 33.39 -4.93 -10.94
N GLY A 390 34.12 -5.21 -12.02
CA GLY A 390 34.87 -4.22 -12.79
C GLY A 390 34.09 -3.55 -13.92
N ALA A 391 32.89 -4.05 -14.25
CA ALA A 391 32.08 -3.58 -15.37
C ALA A 391 31.34 -2.28 -15.05
N GLU A 392 30.93 -1.56 -16.08
CA GLU A 392 30.18 -0.28 -15.98
C GLU A 392 28.80 -0.38 -16.66
N LEU A 393 28.75 -0.72 -17.95
CA LEU A 393 27.52 -0.63 -18.75
C LEU A 393 26.41 -1.57 -18.26
N ILE A 394 26.75 -2.77 -17.79
CA ILE A 394 25.77 -3.71 -17.20
C ILE A 394 25.13 -3.19 -15.89
N HIS A 395 25.72 -2.16 -15.29
CA HIS A 395 25.22 -1.48 -14.09
C HIS A 395 24.64 -0.10 -14.39
N GLU A 396 24.60 0.33 -15.65
CA GLU A 396 24.08 1.62 -16.08
C GLU A 396 22.93 1.52 -17.06
N VAL A 397 22.98 0.58 -18.01
CA VAL A 397 22.01 0.47 -19.09
C VAL A 397 20.85 -0.42 -18.70
N GLU A 398 19.63 0.09 -18.76
CA GLU A 398 18.41 -0.69 -18.59
C GLU A 398 17.81 -1.04 -19.96
N PRO A 399 17.87 -2.31 -20.40
CA PRO A 399 17.13 -2.77 -21.57
C PRO A 399 15.68 -3.07 -21.15
N PHE A 400 14.75 -2.14 -21.45
CA PHE A 400 13.34 -2.27 -21.00
C PHE A 400 12.56 -3.26 -21.88
N GLY A 401 13.02 -4.51 -21.90
CA GLY A 401 12.53 -5.63 -22.68
C GLY A 401 12.91 -6.98 -22.07
N PRO A 402 12.79 -8.09 -22.82
CA PRO A 402 13.05 -9.44 -22.33
C PRO A 402 14.54 -9.77 -22.27
N VAL A 403 15.31 -8.93 -21.61
CA VAL A 403 16.78 -8.97 -21.56
C VAL A 403 17.26 -8.94 -20.12
N ALA A 404 18.19 -9.84 -19.77
CA ALA A 404 18.86 -9.87 -18.48
C ALA A 404 20.36 -10.16 -18.62
N CYS A 405 21.16 -9.77 -17.62
CA CYS A 405 22.56 -10.13 -17.50
C CYS A 405 22.72 -11.17 -16.40
N LEU A 406 23.38 -12.31 -16.70
CA LEU A 406 23.78 -13.35 -15.74
C LEU A 406 25.20 -13.06 -15.26
N LEU A 407 25.38 -12.76 -13.98
CA LEU A 407 26.60 -12.24 -13.41
C LEU A 407 27.18 -13.20 -12.38
N PRO A 408 28.40 -13.75 -12.59
CA PRO A 408 29.06 -14.59 -11.60
C PRO A 408 29.50 -13.78 -10.37
N TYR A 409 29.47 -14.43 -9.20
CA TYR A 409 30.05 -13.92 -7.97
C TYR A 409 30.84 -14.98 -7.22
N GLY A 410 31.90 -14.59 -6.49
CA GLY A 410 32.73 -15.49 -5.71
C GLY A 410 32.08 -15.85 -4.36
N ASP A 411 31.65 -14.86 -3.62
CA ASP A 411 30.97 -15.04 -2.34
C ASP A 411 29.76 -14.09 -2.18
N ILE A 412 29.02 -14.21 -1.06
CA ILE A 412 27.81 -13.42 -0.84
C ILE A 412 28.09 -11.93 -0.71
N ASP A 413 29.29 -11.52 -0.30
CA ASP A 413 29.69 -10.11 -0.19
C ASP A 413 29.90 -9.49 -1.57
N ASP A 414 30.42 -10.27 -2.51
CA ASP A 414 30.50 -9.89 -3.93
C ASP A 414 29.07 -9.71 -4.52
N ALA A 415 28.16 -10.65 -4.23
CA ALA A 415 26.79 -10.54 -4.70
C ALA A 415 26.10 -9.27 -4.17
N ILE A 416 26.27 -8.96 -2.87
CA ILE A 416 25.79 -7.71 -2.26
C ILE A 416 26.38 -6.49 -2.97
N SER A 417 27.71 -6.48 -3.17
CA SER A 417 28.43 -5.40 -3.85
C SER A 417 27.92 -5.19 -5.27
N LEU A 418 27.64 -6.27 -6.02
CA LEU A 418 27.05 -6.21 -7.36
C LEU A 418 25.64 -5.59 -7.32
N THR A 419 24.83 -5.87 -6.32
CA THR A 419 23.51 -5.23 -6.22
C THR A 419 23.64 -3.72 -6.05
N HIS A 420 24.61 -3.25 -5.24
CA HIS A 420 24.86 -1.83 -4.98
C HIS A 420 25.31 -1.05 -6.22
N LYS A 421 26.04 -1.69 -7.12
CA LYS A 421 26.51 -1.05 -8.37
C LYS A 421 25.39 -0.49 -9.25
N GLY A 422 24.16 -0.98 -9.11
CA GLY A 422 22.99 -0.39 -9.77
C GLY A 422 22.57 0.98 -9.25
N LYS A 423 23.19 1.48 -8.18
CA LYS A 423 22.95 2.82 -7.58
C LYS A 423 21.50 3.06 -7.15
N GLY A 424 20.81 2.01 -6.78
CA GLY A 424 19.40 2.01 -6.38
C GLY A 424 18.50 1.21 -7.32
N SER A 425 17.48 0.55 -6.75
CA SER A 425 16.46 -0.14 -7.55
C SER A 425 15.12 -0.23 -6.81
N LEU A 426 14.06 -0.56 -7.54
CA LEU A 426 12.72 -0.77 -6.99
C LEU A 426 12.65 -2.05 -6.17
N CYS A 427 13.31 -3.13 -6.64
CA CYS A 427 13.33 -4.38 -5.90
C CYS A 427 14.60 -5.19 -6.13
N CYS A 428 14.88 -6.05 -5.16
CA CYS A 428 15.91 -7.08 -5.21
C CYS A 428 15.32 -8.36 -4.62
N SER A 429 15.83 -9.52 -5.06
CA SER A 429 15.44 -10.81 -4.46
C SER A 429 16.66 -11.68 -4.22
N ILE A 430 16.58 -12.49 -3.17
CA ILE A 430 17.50 -13.60 -2.93
C ILE A 430 16.72 -14.90 -2.83
N VAL A 431 17.21 -15.94 -3.48
CA VAL A 431 16.64 -17.30 -3.40
C VAL A 431 17.59 -18.17 -2.60
N THR A 432 17.23 -18.51 -1.37
CA THR A 432 18.06 -19.26 -0.41
C THR A 432 17.20 -19.94 0.65
N ALA A 433 17.58 -21.14 1.08
CA ALA A 433 17.02 -21.82 2.24
C ALA A 433 17.80 -21.50 3.54
N ASN A 434 18.92 -20.80 3.44
CA ASN A 434 19.78 -20.48 4.58
C ASN A 434 19.40 -19.12 5.20
N ALA A 435 18.86 -19.16 6.42
CA ALA A 435 18.41 -17.97 7.14
C ALA A 435 19.53 -16.96 7.47
N ASP A 436 20.75 -17.42 7.73
CA ASP A 436 21.88 -16.54 8.04
C ASP A 436 22.35 -15.79 6.77
N VAL A 437 22.37 -16.48 5.62
CA VAL A 437 22.63 -15.87 4.31
C VAL A 437 21.55 -14.82 4.00
N ALA A 438 20.27 -15.18 4.18
CA ALA A 438 19.16 -14.26 3.96
C ALA A 438 19.26 -13.01 4.85
N LYS A 439 19.51 -13.20 6.15
CA LYS A 439 19.67 -12.10 7.11
C LYS A 439 20.81 -11.16 6.72
N LYS A 440 22.01 -11.71 6.46
CA LYS A 440 23.18 -10.95 6.04
C LYS A 440 22.86 -10.15 4.78
N PHE A 441 22.34 -10.80 3.75
CA PHE A 441 22.00 -10.17 2.48
C PHE A 441 21.00 -9.04 2.65
N VAL A 442 19.90 -9.27 3.37
CA VAL A 442 18.85 -8.25 3.53
C VAL A 442 19.39 -7.02 4.26
N VAL A 443 20.12 -7.21 5.36
CA VAL A 443 20.64 -6.09 6.16
C VAL A 443 21.61 -5.23 5.37
N GLU A 444 22.50 -5.86 4.61
CA GLU A 444 23.53 -5.13 3.85
C GLU A 444 22.98 -4.54 2.53
N ALA A 445 22.07 -5.23 1.83
CA ALA A 445 21.55 -4.78 0.54
C ALA A 445 20.40 -3.77 0.66
N ALA A 446 19.61 -3.79 1.74
CA ALA A 446 18.35 -3.05 1.83
C ALA A 446 18.46 -1.53 1.59
N THR A 447 19.59 -0.91 1.89
CA THR A 447 19.82 0.54 1.68
C THR A 447 19.77 0.97 0.20
N HIS A 448 19.89 0.01 -0.72
CA HIS A 448 19.92 0.26 -2.17
C HIS A 448 18.62 -0.17 -2.89
N HIS A 449 17.65 -0.70 -2.15
CA HIS A 449 16.45 -1.28 -2.77
C HIS A 449 15.19 -0.82 -2.03
N GLY A 450 14.14 -0.53 -2.77
CA GLY A 450 12.83 -0.20 -2.17
C GLY A 450 12.16 -1.42 -1.53
N ARG A 451 12.41 -2.61 -2.09
CA ARG A 451 11.87 -3.88 -1.59
C ARG A 451 12.89 -5.01 -1.78
N VAL A 452 12.99 -5.86 -0.77
CA VAL A 452 13.78 -7.11 -0.84
C VAL A 452 12.86 -8.29 -0.62
N LEU A 453 12.83 -9.24 -1.59
CA LEU A 453 12.13 -10.53 -1.47
C LEU A 453 13.13 -11.62 -1.10
N VAL A 454 12.83 -12.35 -0.03
CA VAL A 454 13.53 -13.59 0.30
C VAL A 454 12.61 -14.75 -0.11
N LEU A 455 13.08 -15.60 -1.02
CA LEU A 455 12.31 -16.68 -1.60
C LEU A 455 12.97 -18.04 -1.32
N ASN A 456 12.17 -19.01 -0.89
CA ASN A 456 12.56 -20.40 -0.72
C ASN A 456 11.41 -21.35 -1.09
N ALA A 457 11.65 -22.66 -1.02
CA ALA A 457 10.64 -23.67 -1.34
C ALA A 457 9.37 -23.54 -0.49
N ASP A 458 9.50 -23.18 0.79
CA ASP A 458 8.39 -23.15 1.74
C ASP A 458 7.37 -22.06 1.43
N CYS A 459 7.83 -20.91 0.92
CA CYS A 459 6.95 -19.78 0.56
C CYS A 459 6.60 -19.71 -0.94
N ALA A 460 7.17 -20.59 -1.77
CA ALA A 460 7.09 -20.48 -3.23
C ALA A 460 5.66 -20.51 -3.80
N LYS A 461 4.73 -21.22 -3.15
CA LYS A 461 3.33 -21.33 -3.59
C LYS A 461 2.51 -20.08 -3.28
N GLU A 462 2.84 -19.40 -2.17
CA GLU A 462 2.11 -18.22 -1.68
C GLU A 462 2.76 -16.90 -2.13
N SER A 463 4.03 -16.97 -2.56
CA SER A 463 4.79 -15.80 -3.02
C SER A 463 4.15 -15.18 -4.26
N THR A 464 4.02 -13.87 -4.26
CA THR A 464 3.62 -13.09 -5.45
C THR A 464 4.73 -12.98 -6.50
N GLY A 465 5.97 -13.37 -6.14
CA GLY A 465 7.16 -13.33 -6.97
C GLY A 465 7.90 -11.98 -6.92
N HIS A 466 9.07 -11.95 -7.58
CA HIS A 466 10.02 -10.83 -7.58
C HIS A 466 9.36 -9.49 -7.91
N GLY A 467 8.66 -9.44 -9.03
CA GLY A 467 8.23 -8.20 -9.64
C GLY A 467 6.85 -7.67 -9.19
N SER A 468 6.18 -8.25 -8.20
CA SER A 468 4.82 -7.87 -7.82
C SER A 468 4.80 -6.97 -6.58
N PRO A 469 4.61 -5.65 -6.70
CA PRO A 469 4.43 -4.77 -5.55
C PRO A 469 3.04 -4.98 -4.94
N MET A 470 2.99 -5.00 -3.60
CA MET A 470 1.75 -5.17 -2.86
C MET A 470 1.32 -3.82 -2.26
N PRO A 471 0.02 -3.48 -2.29
CA PRO A 471 -0.48 -2.19 -1.79
C PRO A 471 -0.15 -1.89 -0.32
N GLN A 472 0.06 -2.93 0.50
CA GLN A 472 0.43 -2.80 1.92
C GLN A 472 1.91 -2.41 2.11
N LEU A 473 2.74 -2.67 1.10
CA LEU A 473 4.17 -2.41 1.12
C LEU A 473 4.53 -1.24 0.21
N VAL A 474 5.65 -0.59 0.52
CA VAL A 474 6.14 0.50 -0.32
C VAL A 474 6.55 -0.01 -1.71
N HIS A 475 6.16 0.74 -2.73
CA HIS A 475 6.66 0.63 -4.10
C HIS A 475 7.44 1.90 -4.43
N GLY A 476 8.67 1.74 -4.81
CA GLY A 476 9.62 2.83 -5.04
C GLY A 476 11.03 2.34 -4.79
N GLY A 477 12.00 3.23 -4.77
CA GLY A 477 13.38 2.86 -4.48
C GLY A 477 14.31 4.05 -4.45
N PRO A 478 15.46 3.92 -3.77
CA PRO A 478 16.43 5.00 -3.61
C PRO A 478 17.21 5.28 -4.90
N GLY A 479 17.93 6.38 -4.89
CA GLY A 479 18.91 6.72 -5.90
C GLY A 479 18.36 6.75 -7.32
N ARG A 480 18.88 5.90 -8.20
CA ARG A 480 18.48 5.78 -9.58
C ARG A 480 16.98 5.51 -9.78
N ALA A 481 16.36 4.76 -8.86
CA ALA A 481 14.93 4.47 -8.90
C ALA A 481 14.04 5.69 -8.62
N GLY A 482 14.62 6.87 -8.39
CA GLY A 482 13.91 8.15 -8.25
C GLY A 482 13.81 8.69 -6.85
N GLY A 483 13.92 7.85 -5.81
CA GLY A 483 13.79 8.25 -4.41
C GLY A 483 12.35 8.49 -3.97
N GLY A 484 11.37 8.14 -4.81
CA GLY A 484 9.95 8.22 -4.50
C GLY A 484 9.44 6.98 -3.77
N GLU A 485 8.29 7.14 -3.14
CA GLU A 485 7.53 6.05 -2.54
C GLU A 485 6.08 6.12 -3.00
N GLU A 486 5.54 4.99 -3.44
CA GLU A 486 4.14 4.83 -3.82
C GLU A 486 3.51 3.70 -2.99
N MET A 487 2.21 3.67 -2.87
CA MET A 487 1.48 2.70 -2.04
C MET A 487 1.96 2.71 -0.57
N GLY A 488 2.36 1.59 0.00
CA GLY A 488 2.87 1.52 1.39
C GLY A 488 1.78 1.53 2.47
N GLY A 489 0.56 1.14 2.12
CA GLY A 489 -0.58 1.14 3.05
C GLY A 489 -0.88 2.56 3.55
N LEU A 490 -1.00 2.72 4.87
CA LEU A 490 -1.29 4.03 5.48
C LEU A 490 -0.20 5.09 5.21
N ARG A 491 1.06 4.67 4.99
CA ARG A 491 2.17 5.61 4.73
C ARG A 491 1.95 6.41 3.46
N GLY A 492 1.39 5.77 2.42
CA GLY A 492 1.08 6.41 1.14
C GLY A 492 0.14 7.60 1.26
N LEU A 493 -0.77 7.60 2.23
CA LEU A 493 -1.66 8.75 2.48
C LEU A 493 -0.88 10.02 2.83
N GLY A 494 0.29 9.87 3.46
CA GLY A 494 1.14 10.98 3.88
C GLY A 494 1.56 11.92 2.75
N HIS A 495 1.66 11.43 1.51
CA HIS A 495 1.99 12.26 0.34
C HIS A 495 0.89 13.29 0.01
N TYR A 496 -0.36 12.96 0.31
CA TYR A 496 -1.55 13.75 -0.01
C TYR A 496 -2.14 14.48 1.20
N LEU A 497 -1.58 14.25 2.40
CA LEU A 497 -1.98 14.93 3.63
C LEU A 497 -0.94 16.01 4.01
N GLN A 498 -1.41 17.12 4.51
CA GLN A 498 -0.55 18.08 5.20
C GLN A 498 -0.51 17.70 6.69
N ARG A 499 0.64 17.24 7.16
CA ARG A 499 0.86 17.01 8.59
C ARG A 499 1.06 18.36 9.29
N THR A 500 0.28 18.59 10.35
CA THR A 500 0.33 19.83 11.12
C THR A 500 0.39 19.48 12.61
N ALA A 501 1.34 20.07 13.33
CA ALA A 501 1.36 20.03 14.77
C ALA A 501 0.31 21.01 15.32
N ILE A 502 -0.52 20.53 16.21
CA ILE A 502 -1.49 21.35 16.96
C ILE A 502 -1.09 21.34 18.44
N GLN A 503 -1.28 22.46 19.12
CA GLN A 503 -0.91 22.61 20.53
C GLN A 503 -2.03 23.34 21.25
N GLY A 504 -2.31 22.95 22.51
CA GLY A 504 -3.34 23.62 23.27
C GLY A 504 -3.70 22.90 24.57
N HIS A 505 -4.79 23.36 25.17
CA HIS A 505 -5.39 22.71 26.32
C HIS A 505 -5.94 21.32 25.92
N PRO A 506 -5.80 20.30 26.76
CA PRO A 506 -6.28 18.95 26.45
C PRO A 506 -7.73 18.85 26.00
N ASP A 507 -8.65 19.67 26.55
CA ASP A 507 -10.07 19.66 26.12
C ASP A 507 -10.22 20.11 24.67
N MET A 508 -9.44 21.13 24.23
CA MET A 508 -9.48 21.63 22.86
C MET A 508 -8.89 20.59 21.89
N ILE A 509 -7.83 19.92 22.31
CA ILE A 509 -7.22 18.87 21.48
C ILE A 509 -8.14 17.65 21.41
N THR A 510 -8.83 17.30 22.51
CA THR A 510 -9.88 16.25 22.53
C THR A 510 -10.99 16.56 21.52
N ALA A 511 -11.50 17.80 21.52
CA ALA A 511 -12.54 18.22 20.59
C ALA A 511 -12.10 18.15 19.13
N ILE A 512 -10.82 18.48 18.84
CA ILE A 512 -10.26 18.40 17.48
C ILE A 512 -10.02 16.95 17.07
N THR A 513 -9.42 16.15 17.93
CA THR A 513 -9.02 14.77 17.59
C THR A 513 -10.16 13.76 17.71
N GLN A 514 -11.28 14.12 18.34
CA GLN A 514 -12.37 13.20 18.72
C GLN A 514 -11.86 11.97 19.51
N ARG A 515 -10.75 12.18 20.26
CA ARG A 515 -10.12 11.19 21.12
C ARG A 515 -9.79 11.87 22.44
N HIS A 516 -10.23 11.29 23.57
CA HIS A 516 -9.94 11.85 24.90
C HIS A 516 -8.43 11.94 25.13
N GLN A 517 -7.97 13.13 25.51
CA GLN A 517 -6.55 13.43 25.70
C GLN A 517 -6.14 13.39 27.18
N PRO A 518 -4.89 13.01 27.50
CA PRO A 518 -4.39 13.11 28.87
C PRO A 518 -4.51 14.54 29.41
N GLY A 519 -5.11 14.67 30.60
CA GLY A 519 -5.38 15.97 31.23
C GLY A 519 -6.66 16.68 30.80
N ALA A 520 -7.41 16.12 29.84
CA ALA A 520 -8.73 16.64 29.48
C ALA A 520 -9.76 16.41 30.57
N SER A 521 -10.79 17.26 30.58
CA SER A 521 -11.93 17.17 31.49
C SER A 521 -12.64 15.83 31.36
N ARG A 522 -13.12 15.30 32.51
CA ARG A 522 -13.83 14.03 32.62
C ARG A 522 -15.20 14.26 33.28
N PRO A 523 -16.21 14.71 32.53
CA PRO A 523 -17.53 14.92 33.07
C PRO A 523 -18.13 13.58 33.56
N GLU A 524 -18.57 13.54 34.82
CA GLU A 524 -19.16 12.34 35.44
C GLU A 524 -20.56 12.11 34.86
N SER A 525 -20.81 10.89 34.39
CA SER A 525 -22.13 10.46 33.92
C SER A 525 -22.97 9.92 35.08
N VAL A 526 -24.18 10.42 35.17
CA VAL A 526 -25.19 9.91 36.14
C VAL A 526 -25.72 8.55 35.67
N ILE A 527 -25.76 8.30 34.37
CA ILE A 527 -26.25 7.04 33.81
C ILE A 527 -25.06 6.15 33.51
N HIS A 528 -25.14 4.89 33.90
CA HIS A 528 -24.10 3.91 33.58
C HIS A 528 -23.88 3.84 32.08
N PRO A 529 -22.62 3.95 31.57
CA PRO A 529 -22.33 4.00 30.12
C PRO A 529 -22.89 2.81 29.34
N PHE A 530 -22.95 1.62 29.96
CA PHE A 530 -23.48 0.42 29.30
C PHE A 530 -25.02 0.42 29.15
N ARG A 531 -25.72 1.42 29.67
CA ARG A 531 -27.15 1.70 29.42
C ARG A 531 -27.39 2.71 28.32
N LEU A 532 -26.33 3.33 27.80
CA LEU A 532 -26.40 4.33 26.75
C LEU A 532 -26.17 3.68 25.37
N HIS A 533 -26.95 4.09 24.37
CA HIS A 533 -26.73 3.71 22.99
C HIS A 533 -25.47 4.39 22.45
N PHE A 534 -24.99 3.93 21.29
CA PHE A 534 -23.75 4.44 20.70
C PHE A 534 -23.76 5.97 20.51
N GLU A 535 -24.89 6.52 20.07
CA GLU A 535 -25.04 7.98 19.84
C GLU A 535 -24.96 8.79 21.13
N ASP A 536 -25.45 8.23 22.24
CA ASP A 536 -25.53 8.91 23.53
C ASP A 536 -24.18 8.91 24.30
N GLN A 537 -23.21 8.14 23.84
CA GLN A 537 -21.86 8.15 24.40
C GLN A 537 -21.11 9.41 23.93
N GLU A 538 -20.48 10.11 24.83
CA GLU A 538 -19.67 11.29 24.52
C GLU A 538 -18.19 11.07 24.89
N VAL A 539 -17.27 11.46 24.02
CA VAL A 539 -15.84 11.34 24.30
C VAL A 539 -15.48 12.20 25.52
N GLY A 540 -14.79 11.59 26.50
CA GLY A 540 -14.48 12.20 27.78
C GLY A 540 -15.51 11.90 28.89
N MET A 541 -16.74 11.45 28.57
CA MET A 541 -17.71 11.01 29.56
C MET A 541 -17.11 9.94 30.46
N THR A 542 -17.30 10.08 31.76
CA THR A 542 -16.68 9.23 32.80
C THR A 542 -17.72 8.64 33.68
N PHE A 543 -17.45 7.45 34.18
CA PHE A 543 -18.26 6.75 35.21
C PHE A 543 -17.34 6.14 36.27
N THR A 544 -17.61 6.44 37.53
CA THR A 544 -16.84 5.94 38.67
C THR A 544 -17.62 4.84 39.40
N THR A 545 -17.00 3.70 39.65
CA THR A 545 -17.62 2.54 40.31
C THR A 545 -17.58 2.67 41.82
N HIS A 546 -18.28 1.75 42.49
CA HIS A 546 -18.01 1.46 43.92
C HIS A 546 -16.55 0.95 44.09
N ARG A 547 -16.07 0.93 45.32
CA ARG A 547 -14.74 0.46 45.70
C ARG A 547 -14.76 -0.94 46.30
N HIS A 548 -13.63 -1.64 46.26
CA HIS A 548 -13.43 -2.96 46.83
C HIS A 548 -12.10 -3.02 47.60
N THR A 549 -12.12 -3.42 48.87
CA THR A 549 -10.90 -3.68 49.63
C THR A 549 -10.39 -5.09 49.33
N VAL A 550 -9.15 -5.18 48.88
CA VAL A 550 -8.48 -6.43 48.52
C VAL A 550 -8.22 -7.25 49.78
N THR A 551 -8.56 -8.51 49.75
CA THR A 551 -8.38 -9.43 50.89
C THR A 551 -7.43 -10.57 50.51
N GLU A 552 -6.86 -11.23 51.55
CA GLU A 552 -6.09 -12.46 51.36
C GLU A 552 -6.89 -13.54 50.62
N ALA A 553 -8.20 -13.62 50.91
CA ALA A 553 -9.09 -14.58 50.26
C ALA A 553 -9.21 -14.34 48.74
N ASP A 554 -9.15 -13.08 48.29
CA ASP A 554 -9.20 -12.76 46.87
C ASP A 554 -7.99 -13.35 46.13
N ILE A 555 -6.81 -13.23 46.72
CA ILE A 555 -5.55 -13.74 46.16
C ILE A 555 -5.55 -15.28 46.13
N VAL A 556 -5.87 -15.91 47.24
CA VAL A 556 -5.88 -17.37 47.38
C VAL A 556 -6.91 -18.01 46.43
N ASN A 557 -8.11 -17.46 46.39
CA ASN A 557 -9.16 -17.96 45.50
C ASN A 557 -8.76 -17.83 44.04
N PHE A 558 -8.16 -16.70 43.66
CA PHE A 558 -7.73 -16.50 42.26
C PHE A 558 -6.56 -17.41 41.90
N ALA A 559 -5.60 -17.63 42.80
CA ALA A 559 -4.52 -18.59 42.60
C ALA A 559 -5.06 -20.00 42.31
N ASN A 560 -6.08 -20.42 43.10
CA ASN A 560 -6.69 -21.73 42.91
C ASN A 560 -7.50 -21.86 41.60
N VAL A 561 -8.21 -20.81 41.21
CA VAL A 561 -9.03 -20.81 39.98
C VAL A 561 -8.13 -20.70 38.72
N SER A 562 -7.10 -19.85 38.76
CA SER A 562 -6.21 -19.62 37.61
C SER A 562 -5.11 -20.67 37.47
N GLY A 563 -4.72 -21.31 38.55
CA GLY A 563 -3.53 -22.16 38.63
C GLY A 563 -2.23 -21.35 38.76
N ASP A 564 -2.29 -20.03 38.85
CA ASP A 564 -1.11 -19.16 38.99
C ASP A 564 -0.66 -19.08 40.45
N HIS A 565 0.25 -19.99 40.78
CA HIS A 565 0.88 -20.10 42.10
C HIS A 565 2.29 -19.49 42.08
N PHE A 566 2.51 -18.43 41.30
CA PHE A 566 3.77 -17.73 41.35
C PHE A 566 4.10 -17.26 42.77
N TYR A 567 5.32 -17.43 43.21
CA TYR A 567 5.71 -17.27 44.62
C TYR A 567 5.23 -15.94 45.23
N ALA A 568 5.28 -14.86 44.47
CA ALA A 568 4.88 -13.52 44.95
C ALA A 568 3.40 -13.42 45.35
N HIS A 569 2.58 -14.39 44.97
CA HIS A 569 1.15 -14.44 45.34
C HIS A 569 0.86 -15.37 46.51
N VAL A 570 1.70 -16.42 46.70
CA VAL A 570 1.35 -17.52 47.59
C VAL A 570 2.36 -17.83 48.71
N ASP A 571 3.60 -17.36 48.61
CA ASP A 571 4.68 -17.68 49.54
C ASP A 571 5.32 -16.40 50.12
N GLU A 572 4.90 -16.07 51.33
CA GLU A 572 5.40 -14.90 52.07
C GLU A 572 6.92 -15.01 52.34
N THR A 573 7.43 -16.24 52.53
CA THR A 573 8.81 -16.45 52.92
C THR A 573 9.78 -16.30 51.73
N ALA A 574 9.28 -16.42 50.53
CA ALA A 574 10.05 -16.24 49.28
C ALA A 574 10.20 -14.77 48.86
N LEU A 575 9.60 -13.84 49.57
CA LEU A 575 9.63 -12.41 49.21
C LEU A 575 10.89 -11.67 49.72
N ASP A 576 11.64 -12.27 50.63
CA ASP A 576 12.84 -11.65 51.15
C ASP A 576 13.83 -11.32 50.05
N GLY A 577 14.29 -10.07 50.02
CA GLY A 577 15.20 -9.56 48.98
C GLY A 577 14.57 -9.29 47.60
N THR A 578 13.25 -9.38 47.48
CA THR A 578 12.51 -9.02 46.24
C THR A 578 12.05 -7.55 46.27
N ILE A 579 11.39 -7.12 45.22
CA ILE A 579 10.78 -5.78 45.09
C ILE A 579 9.44 -5.66 45.80
N PHE A 580 8.90 -6.74 46.36
CA PHE A 580 7.58 -6.78 46.95
C PHE A 580 7.66 -6.67 48.48
N GLU A 581 6.72 -5.88 49.05
CA GLU A 581 6.65 -5.65 50.51
C GLU A 581 5.76 -6.71 51.21
N GLY A 582 5.06 -7.55 50.46
CA GLY A 582 4.16 -8.60 50.92
C GLY A 582 3.56 -9.32 49.71
N ARG A 583 2.70 -10.32 49.95
CA ARG A 583 2.05 -11.03 48.82
C ARG A 583 1.18 -10.07 48.03
N VAL A 584 1.40 -10.07 46.72
CA VAL A 584 0.71 -9.17 45.76
C VAL A 584 -0.51 -9.87 45.14
N ALA A 585 -1.54 -9.11 44.84
CA ALA A 585 -2.66 -9.59 44.03
C ALA A 585 -2.16 -9.83 42.58
N HIS A 586 -2.64 -10.91 41.96
CA HIS A 586 -2.38 -11.19 40.57
C HIS A 586 -2.85 -10.01 39.67
N GLY A 587 -2.06 -9.57 38.73
CA GLY A 587 -2.47 -8.55 37.79
C GLY A 587 -3.79 -8.90 37.07
N TYR A 588 -3.94 -10.16 36.66
CA TYR A 588 -5.17 -10.65 36.03
C TYR A 588 -6.38 -10.68 37.01
N TRP A 589 -6.16 -10.84 38.31
CA TRP A 589 -7.22 -10.67 39.28
C TRP A 589 -7.68 -9.22 39.36
N VAL A 590 -6.75 -8.27 39.43
CA VAL A 590 -7.05 -6.83 39.42
C VAL A 590 -7.89 -6.48 38.20
N LEU A 591 -7.51 -6.95 37.02
CA LEU A 591 -8.24 -6.72 35.77
C LEU A 591 -9.65 -7.36 35.81
N SER A 592 -9.74 -8.61 36.23
CA SER A 592 -11.02 -9.34 36.33
C SER A 592 -11.95 -8.71 37.37
N LYS A 593 -11.40 -8.27 38.48
CA LYS A 593 -12.16 -7.58 39.54
C LYS A 593 -12.67 -6.23 39.03
N ALA A 594 -11.81 -5.47 38.36
CA ALA A 594 -12.20 -4.21 37.71
C ALA A 594 -13.37 -4.42 36.73
N ALA A 595 -13.31 -5.46 35.90
CA ALA A 595 -14.39 -5.81 34.98
C ALA A 595 -15.70 -6.10 35.72
N GLY A 596 -15.65 -6.84 36.82
CA GLY A 596 -16.80 -7.09 37.67
C GLY A 596 -17.40 -5.84 38.35
N MET A 597 -16.57 -4.83 38.63
CA MET A 597 -16.99 -3.58 39.23
C MET A 597 -17.70 -2.63 38.26
N PHE A 598 -17.30 -2.63 37.00
CA PHE A 598 -17.92 -1.76 36.01
C PHE A 598 -18.97 -2.45 35.12
N VAL A 599 -19.25 -3.72 35.31
CA VAL A 599 -20.27 -4.39 34.52
C VAL A 599 -21.67 -3.90 34.87
N GLU A 600 -22.50 -3.69 33.86
CA GLU A 600 -23.95 -3.54 34.03
C GLU A 600 -24.62 -4.90 33.74
N PRO A 601 -25.17 -5.61 34.71
CA PRO A 601 -25.66 -6.98 34.55
C PRO A 601 -26.94 -7.10 33.74
N HIS A 602 -27.67 -6.00 33.56
CA HIS A 602 -28.95 -6.03 32.86
C HIS A 602 -28.73 -5.91 31.34
N LYS A 603 -29.63 -6.52 30.57
CA LYS A 603 -29.62 -6.39 29.11
C LYS A 603 -29.80 -4.92 28.73
N GLY A 604 -28.87 -4.41 27.90
CA GLY A 604 -28.86 -3.04 27.44
C GLY A 604 -28.30 -2.93 26.01
N PRO A 605 -27.92 -1.71 25.57
CA PRO A 605 -27.34 -1.44 24.25
C PRO A 605 -25.98 -2.10 24.02
N VAL A 606 -25.22 -2.41 25.08
CA VAL A 606 -23.96 -3.11 24.98
C VAL A 606 -24.20 -4.55 24.54
N LEU A 607 -23.64 -4.93 23.40
CA LEU A 607 -23.78 -6.25 22.82
C LEU A 607 -22.72 -7.21 23.33
N LEU A 608 -21.47 -6.75 23.43
CA LEU A 608 -20.35 -7.50 24.00
C LEU A 608 -19.12 -6.60 24.22
N ASN A 609 -18.25 -7.04 25.14
CA ASN A 609 -16.88 -6.57 25.25
C ASN A 609 -16.00 -7.64 24.58
N TYR A 610 -15.29 -7.27 23.49
CA TYR A 610 -14.61 -8.24 22.63
C TYR A 610 -13.10 -8.06 22.56
N GLY A 611 -12.57 -7.04 23.22
CA GLY A 611 -11.15 -6.76 23.14
C GLY A 611 -10.61 -5.96 24.31
N LEU A 612 -9.32 -6.10 24.50
CA LEU A 612 -8.53 -5.39 25.49
C LEU A 612 -7.25 -4.88 24.81
N GLU A 613 -7.00 -3.59 24.94
CA GLU A 613 -5.79 -2.93 24.43
C GLU A 613 -5.04 -2.26 25.59
N ASN A 614 -3.72 -2.02 25.41
CA ASN A 614 -2.90 -1.18 26.30
C ASN A 614 -2.95 -1.54 27.79
N CYS A 615 -3.11 -2.83 28.13
CA CYS A 615 -3.17 -3.27 29.52
C CYS A 615 -1.79 -3.17 30.19
N ARG A 616 -1.72 -2.46 31.32
CA ARG A 616 -0.52 -2.34 32.15
C ARG A 616 -0.88 -2.34 33.63
N PHE A 617 -0.07 -3.03 34.44
CA PHE A 617 -0.09 -2.97 35.90
C PHE A 617 1.01 -1.99 36.33
N THR A 618 0.63 -0.86 36.90
CA THR A 618 1.55 0.26 37.16
C THR A 618 2.10 0.26 38.57
N LYS A 619 1.40 -0.42 39.51
CA LYS A 619 1.76 -0.52 40.92
C LYS A 619 1.27 -1.87 41.49
N PRO A 620 2.05 -2.53 42.36
CA PRO A 620 1.58 -3.72 43.05
C PRO A 620 0.39 -3.41 43.93
N VAL A 621 -0.55 -4.36 44.02
CA VAL A 621 -1.75 -4.26 44.83
C VAL A 621 -1.66 -5.30 45.96
N TYR A 622 -1.72 -4.84 47.21
CA TYR A 622 -1.58 -5.65 48.39
C TYR A 622 -2.93 -5.86 49.12
N PRO A 623 -3.08 -6.94 49.90
CA PRO A 623 -4.20 -7.06 50.84
C PRO A 623 -4.33 -5.82 51.75
N GLY A 624 -5.56 -5.36 51.94
CA GLY A 624 -5.85 -4.14 52.70
C GLY A 624 -5.96 -2.87 51.83
N MET A 625 -5.37 -2.85 50.66
CA MET A 625 -5.58 -1.73 49.68
C MET A 625 -7.02 -1.75 49.17
N THR A 626 -7.56 -0.56 48.87
CA THR A 626 -8.94 -0.43 48.37
C THR A 626 -8.92 0.14 46.97
N ILE A 627 -9.31 -0.68 46.00
CA ILE A 627 -9.33 -0.30 44.57
C ILE A 627 -10.72 0.18 44.12
N GLY A 628 -10.74 1.09 43.16
CA GLY A 628 -11.94 1.57 42.46
C GLY A 628 -11.63 1.71 40.99
N VAL A 629 -12.66 1.78 40.15
CA VAL A 629 -12.50 1.91 38.68
C VAL A 629 -13.16 3.18 38.21
N GLN A 630 -12.44 3.88 37.31
CA GLN A 630 -12.99 4.96 36.53
C GLN A 630 -12.98 4.55 35.06
N LEU A 631 -14.15 4.54 34.43
CA LEU A 631 -14.31 4.36 32.99
C LEU A 631 -14.40 5.72 32.31
N THR A 632 -13.63 5.94 31.25
CA THR A 632 -13.74 7.14 30.44
C THR A 632 -13.93 6.77 28.98
N VAL A 633 -14.92 7.32 28.30
CA VAL A 633 -15.07 7.15 26.84
C VAL A 633 -13.87 7.79 26.15
N GLU A 634 -13.01 6.98 25.57
CA GLU A 634 -11.77 7.41 24.93
C GLU A 634 -12.00 7.75 23.46
N GLU A 635 -12.69 6.88 22.73
CA GLU A 635 -12.93 7.00 21.29
C GLU A 635 -14.21 6.26 20.88
N LYS A 636 -14.85 6.70 19.81
CA LYS A 636 -16.02 6.04 19.23
C LYS A 636 -15.80 5.78 17.75
N VAL A 637 -16.13 4.56 17.28
CA VAL A 637 -15.98 4.17 15.86
C VAL A 637 -17.27 3.49 15.39
N GLN A 638 -18.00 4.13 14.46
CA GLN A 638 -19.19 3.54 13.86
C GLN A 638 -18.80 2.32 13.02
N GLN A 639 -19.55 1.21 13.13
CA GLN A 639 -19.35 0.01 12.34
C GLN A 639 -20.29 -0.03 11.15
N GLU A 640 -19.83 -0.69 10.06
CA GLU A 640 -20.65 -0.95 8.88
C GLU A 640 -21.57 -2.17 9.15
N LEU A 641 -22.75 -2.17 8.56
CA LEU A 641 -23.60 -3.35 8.48
C LEU A 641 -22.90 -4.45 7.66
N ARG A 642 -22.86 -5.66 8.18
CA ARG A 642 -22.27 -6.82 7.50
C ARG A 642 -23.25 -7.60 6.61
N GLY A 643 -24.53 -7.26 6.70
CA GLY A 643 -25.63 -7.88 5.97
C GLY A 643 -26.96 -7.25 6.35
N GLU A 644 -28.04 -7.66 5.69
CA GLU A 644 -29.40 -7.13 5.92
C GLU A 644 -29.95 -7.43 7.31
N ASP A 645 -29.49 -8.53 7.93
CA ASP A 645 -29.90 -8.94 9.27
C ASP A 645 -28.95 -8.43 10.39
N ASP A 646 -27.92 -7.64 10.06
CA ASP A 646 -26.97 -7.15 11.05
C ASP A 646 -27.54 -5.96 11.84
N VAL A 647 -27.20 -5.90 13.14
CA VAL A 647 -27.55 -4.78 14.02
C VAL A 647 -26.60 -3.62 13.76
N LEU A 648 -27.14 -2.43 13.48
CA LEU A 648 -26.33 -1.22 13.40
C LEU A 648 -25.74 -0.92 14.78
N LYS A 649 -24.42 -0.81 14.83
CA LYS A 649 -23.63 -0.74 16.05
C LYS A 649 -22.33 0.01 15.83
N GLY A 650 -21.74 0.49 16.92
CA GLY A 650 -20.40 1.04 16.91
C GLY A 650 -19.52 0.43 17.99
N ILE A 651 -18.23 0.72 17.93
CA ILE A 651 -17.25 0.40 18.95
C ILE A 651 -17.05 1.64 19.81
N VAL A 652 -17.24 1.49 21.11
CA VAL A 652 -16.86 2.49 22.12
C VAL A 652 -15.63 1.95 22.85
N LYS A 653 -14.54 2.69 22.77
CA LYS A 653 -13.32 2.40 23.53
C LYS A 653 -13.43 3.11 24.88
N PHE A 654 -13.34 2.35 25.94
CA PHE A 654 -13.29 2.89 27.29
C PHE A 654 -11.90 2.72 27.87
N LYS A 655 -11.29 3.82 28.28
CA LYS A 655 -10.16 3.78 29.18
C LYS A 655 -10.62 3.32 30.56
N VAL A 656 -9.98 2.30 31.11
CA VAL A 656 -10.19 1.74 32.44
C VAL A 656 -9.02 2.18 33.29
N ASP A 657 -9.24 3.11 34.21
CA ASP A 657 -8.27 3.49 35.24
C ASP A 657 -8.65 2.79 36.56
N VAL A 658 -7.82 1.86 37.03
CA VAL A 658 -7.98 1.24 38.37
C VAL A 658 -7.10 2.00 39.34
N THR A 659 -7.71 2.63 40.32
CA THR A 659 -7.01 3.46 41.33
C THR A 659 -7.12 2.87 42.70
N ASP A 660 -6.09 3.09 43.54
CA ASP A 660 -6.10 2.76 44.96
C ASP A 660 -6.87 3.82 45.82
N GLU A 661 -6.86 3.67 47.13
CA GLU A 661 -7.50 4.60 48.05
C GLU A 661 -6.89 6.00 48.08
N THR A 662 -5.64 6.14 47.60
CA THR A 662 -4.96 7.44 47.49
C THR A 662 -5.24 8.16 46.16
N GLY A 663 -5.87 7.45 45.20
CA GLY A 663 -6.11 7.93 43.85
C GLY A 663 -4.97 7.64 42.87
N GLU A 664 -3.93 6.92 43.30
CA GLU A 664 -2.88 6.47 42.41
C GLU A 664 -3.36 5.32 41.50
N THR A 665 -2.98 5.36 40.24
CA THR A 665 -3.32 4.31 39.28
C THR A 665 -2.50 3.05 39.56
N VAL A 666 -3.16 1.93 39.75
CA VAL A 666 -2.59 0.59 39.96
C VAL A 666 -2.63 -0.27 38.69
N ALA A 667 -3.62 -0.04 37.83
CA ALA A 667 -3.73 -0.67 36.53
C ALA A 667 -4.47 0.23 35.54
N ILE A 668 -4.08 0.14 34.27
CA ILE A 668 -4.80 0.79 33.17
C ILE A 668 -5.05 -0.22 32.06
N ALA A 669 -6.14 -0.03 31.34
CA ALA A 669 -6.47 -0.78 30.14
C ALA A 669 -7.39 0.05 29.24
N THR A 670 -7.50 -0.32 27.96
CA THR A 670 -8.57 0.14 27.08
C THR A 670 -9.44 -1.05 26.68
N ILE A 671 -10.72 -1.03 27.03
CA ILE A 671 -11.67 -2.07 26.61
C ILE A 671 -12.41 -1.66 25.33
N LEU A 672 -12.66 -2.63 24.48
CA LEU A 672 -13.38 -2.48 23.21
C LEU A 672 -14.79 -3.03 23.34
N THR A 673 -15.76 -2.14 23.46
CA THR A 673 -17.14 -2.50 23.72
C THR A 673 -18.01 -2.23 22.49
N MET A 674 -18.73 -3.24 22.04
CA MET A 674 -19.66 -3.12 20.92
C MET A 674 -21.01 -2.65 21.44
N VAL A 675 -21.50 -1.52 20.93
CA VAL A 675 -22.71 -0.85 21.41
C VAL A 675 -23.68 -0.63 20.26
N ALA A 676 -24.94 -1.03 20.45
CA ALA A 676 -25.98 -0.85 19.45
C ALA A 676 -26.35 0.63 19.26
N ASN A 677 -26.63 1.02 18.03
CA ASN A 677 -27.26 2.30 17.74
C ASN A 677 -28.74 2.29 18.17
N ARG A 678 -29.26 3.46 18.56
CA ARG A 678 -30.66 3.63 18.95
C ARG A 678 -31.63 3.38 17.79
N LEU A 679 -31.31 3.94 16.64
CA LEU A 679 -32.09 3.75 15.42
C LEU A 679 -31.48 2.60 14.61
N GLN A 680 -32.24 1.53 14.47
CA GLN A 680 -31.89 0.41 13.61
C GLN A 680 -32.50 0.62 12.23
N PRO A 681 -31.84 0.19 11.13
CA PRO A 681 -32.48 0.17 9.80
C PRO A 681 -33.78 -0.62 9.86
N ALA A 682 -34.80 -0.17 9.13
CA ALA A 682 -36.04 -0.91 9.02
C ALA A 682 -35.74 -2.29 8.39
N VAL A 683 -35.93 -3.35 9.15
CA VAL A 683 -35.86 -4.72 8.62
C VAL A 683 -37.04 -4.87 7.66
N ASN A 684 -36.77 -5.08 6.38
CA ASN A 684 -37.80 -5.43 5.42
C ASN A 684 -38.46 -6.74 5.86
N ALA A 685 -39.67 -6.65 6.39
CA ALA A 685 -40.44 -7.78 6.93
C ALA A 685 -40.90 -8.79 5.86
N GLU A 686 -40.52 -8.61 4.60
CA GLU A 686 -40.98 -9.43 3.47
C GLU A 686 -40.16 -10.70 3.19
N SER A 687 -39.00 -10.92 3.86
CA SER A 687 -38.15 -12.10 3.57
C SER A 687 -38.40 -13.32 4.48
N LYS A 688 -39.38 -13.29 5.40
CA LYS A 688 -39.70 -14.43 6.30
C LYS A 688 -40.98 -15.16 5.96
N ALA A 689 -41.54 -14.97 4.75
CA ALA A 689 -42.67 -15.73 4.27
C ALA A 689 -42.29 -16.41 2.94
N GLY A 690 -41.47 -17.48 3.03
CA GLY A 690 -41.12 -18.31 1.90
C GLY A 690 -40.48 -19.61 2.35
#